data_bdf925453cc8cad09a6a0d34326bef1c
#
_entry.id   bdf925453cc8cad09a6a0d34326bef1c
#
_cell.length_a   1.000
_cell.length_b   1.000
_cell.length_c   1.000
_cell.angle_alpha   90.00
_cell.angle_beta   90.00
_cell.angle_gamma   90.00
#
_symmetry.space_group_name_H-M   'P 1'
#
loop_
_entity.id
_entity.type
_entity.pdbx_description
1 polymer ?
#
loop_
_entity_poly.entity_id
_entity_poly.type
_entity_poly.pdbx_seq_one_letter_code
_entity_poly.pdbx_strand_id
1 'polypeptide(L)'
;MRIIFTVLFFFQIFSIFSQDQGVVVNQESVGLEGVTILFVDQNLELYSKDDGSFIIPKSIPDNSLIEIKKSGYITQVIQFKSNENIEIKLESLHVQLDEVEIIESANQLGNTKLVSIEKKVLNDLSTSSLVENITQLSGVNWIGSGLGIQKIVVRGLSGMRVVTYLNGMRIENQQWANDHGIGFTELGLGEVELIKGSSALKYGGEAVGGLLYFKDAPFLESEKLSGFVSTKFDNSHFLSGNKFGLKWSKNNFYFNIYGQYTIATDYRLPDNTYLYNSRFRNQGIKFSASYRSEKTQHIFRYQHNAEQLGIPAHVCDPTLGDIDFSQILSNDLSLSEDYDMSVIRPLQNVSNHLFIYENNYFINNNKFSFYAGHFINNLKEYEKVTYPAFDMDLVSTQLRLNFRKKVNYFTINIGSQATSNSNKNHTVDYLIPDGTSNDIGLYSILDYEKKNLGFNVGARLDYKEVTCDSYNFQNNFSSVSSSSGLFYKYKDHVIRLTYSSAFRSPHLSELFSDGVHHGTNRYELGNSNLDIEKGRQLDIKYQWSSQHFGVILNPFLQNIKNYISINPLDSIIENNRVFEYTQFEKVTISGMEINLHYHPHFMHNLHLEQSYSIVETKNHDTNKYLALTPSNKIKTKVRIDFKQKNLKFLKNISLYHIYSFEQNNVSQFELPTDSYNVVNVDVSCMLLKKIDLLIGISNLFNEEYVPHLSRIKDVPGVPGGIPNPGRSFNINLKYTF
;
A
#
# COMPACT_ATOMS: atom_id res chain seq x y z
N MET A 1 -67.43 32.89 13.83
CA MET A 1 -66.76 32.55 15.08
C MET A 1 -66.57 31.02 15.18
N ARG A 2 -66.14 30.37 14.08
CA ARG A 2 -65.87 28.90 14.00
C ARG A 2 -64.61 28.56 13.18
N ILE A 3 -63.78 29.52 12.76
CA ILE A 3 -62.58 29.33 11.95
C ILE A 3 -61.30 29.63 12.75
N ILE A 4 -61.42 30.18 13.96
CA ILE A 4 -60.25 30.53 14.80
C ILE A 4 -59.82 29.37 15.72
N PHE A 5 -60.64 28.32 15.91
CA PHE A 5 -60.34 27.20 16.78
C PHE A 5 -59.60 26.01 16.06
N THR A 6 -59.55 26.00 14.74
CA THR A 6 -58.92 24.91 13.97
C THR A 6 -57.44 25.19 13.64
N VAL A 7 -56.95 26.41 13.81
CA VAL A 7 -55.55 26.79 13.57
C VAL A 7 -54.68 26.67 14.83
N LEU A 8 -55.29 26.63 16.02
CA LEU A 8 -54.57 26.49 17.30
C LEU A 8 -54.33 25.01 17.73
N PHE A 9 -54.91 24.03 17.02
CA PHE A 9 -54.72 22.61 17.34
C PHE A 9 -53.70 21.92 16.47
N PHE A 10 -53.12 22.60 15.48
CA PHE A 10 -52.04 22.08 14.63
C PHE A 10 -50.63 22.53 15.06
N PHE A 11 -50.48 23.26 16.16
CA PHE A 11 -49.19 23.76 16.65
C PHE A 11 -48.67 23.04 17.89
N GLN A 12 -49.23 21.89 18.27
CA GLN A 12 -48.80 21.13 19.45
C GLN A 12 -48.43 19.68 19.19
N ILE A 13 -47.90 19.28 18.03
CA ILE A 13 -47.20 18.02 17.87
C ILE A 13 -45.98 18.22 16.95
N PHE A 14 -45.08 19.09 17.36
CA PHE A 14 -43.67 18.95 17.03
C PHE A 14 -42.92 18.92 18.37
N SER A 15 -42.99 17.78 19.04
CA SER A 15 -41.92 17.40 19.97
C SER A 15 -40.69 17.22 19.10
N ILE A 16 -39.89 18.26 18.98
CA ILE A 16 -38.54 18.20 18.40
C ILE A 16 -37.79 17.24 19.29
N PHE A 17 -37.60 16.02 18.82
CA PHE A 17 -36.61 15.14 19.37
C PHE A 17 -35.24 15.80 19.08
N SER A 18 -34.78 16.61 20.04
CA SER A 18 -33.43 17.15 19.99
C SER A 18 -32.46 15.98 19.98
N GLN A 19 -31.83 15.70 18.86
CA GLN A 19 -30.62 14.91 18.80
C GLN A 19 -29.49 15.86 19.13
N ASP A 20 -28.54 15.41 19.95
CA ASP A 20 -27.36 16.20 20.23
C ASP A 20 -26.54 16.37 18.93
N GLN A 21 -26.22 17.61 18.64
CA GLN A 21 -25.46 17.98 17.43
C GLN A 21 -24.15 18.62 17.85
N GLY A 22 -23.08 18.29 17.12
CA GLY A 22 -21.81 18.96 17.24
C GLY A 22 -21.42 19.62 15.91
N VAL A 23 -20.54 20.62 15.99
CA VAL A 23 -19.93 21.23 14.82
C VAL A 23 -18.41 21.31 15.03
N VAL A 24 -17.66 20.99 13.99
CA VAL A 24 -16.22 21.15 13.98
C VAL A 24 -15.85 22.29 13.04
N VAL A 25 -15.13 23.27 13.56
CA VAL A 25 -14.72 24.46 12.80
C VAL A 25 -13.19 24.67 12.90
N ASN A 26 -12.64 25.45 11.98
CA ASN A 26 -11.27 25.94 12.08
C ASN A 26 -11.18 27.18 13.01
N GLN A 27 -9.99 27.74 13.18
CA GLN A 27 -9.78 28.95 13.99
C GLN A 27 -10.53 30.18 13.45
N GLU A 28 -10.90 30.18 12.17
CA GLU A 28 -11.67 31.24 11.53
C GLU A 28 -13.19 30.98 11.61
N SER A 29 -13.64 29.99 12.40
CA SER A 29 -15.04 29.54 12.56
C SER A 29 -15.71 29.08 11.26
N VAL A 30 -14.92 28.55 10.32
CA VAL A 30 -15.43 27.93 9.10
C VAL A 30 -15.58 26.43 9.34
N GLY A 31 -16.73 25.85 8.99
CA GLY A 31 -17.00 24.42 9.14
C GLY A 31 -15.97 23.54 8.41
N LEU A 32 -15.54 22.48 9.05
CA LEU A 32 -14.57 21.55 8.52
C LEU A 32 -15.25 20.25 8.09
N GLU A 33 -15.32 20.00 6.79
CA GLU A 33 -15.84 18.76 6.22
C GLU A 33 -14.88 17.56 6.46
N GLY A 34 -15.46 16.36 6.66
CA GLY A 34 -14.69 15.11 6.69
C GLY A 34 -13.75 15.00 7.89
N VAL A 35 -14.04 15.67 8.99
CA VAL A 35 -13.34 15.47 10.27
C VAL A 35 -13.78 14.14 10.84
N THR A 36 -12.83 13.29 11.23
CA THR A 36 -13.11 12.05 11.95
C THR A 36 -13.43 12.35 13.41
N ILE A 37 -14.62 12.00 13.85
CA ILE A 37 -15.10 12.11 15.23
C ILE A 37 -15.23 10.70 15.79
N LEU A 38 -14.30 10.29 16.63
CA LEU A 38 -14.26 8.97 17.22
C LEU A 38 -14.69 9.00 18.67
N PHE A 39 -15.78 8.34 18.98
CA PHE A 39 -16.19 8.05 20.36
C PHE A 39 -15.35 6.86 20.84
N VAL A 40 -14.30 7.17 21.59
CA VAL A 40 -13.22 6.22 21.92
C VAL A 40 -13.74 5.00 22.69
N ASP A 41 -14.65 5.21 23.65
CA ASP A 41 -15.18 4.15 24.49
C ASP A 41 -16.12 3.21 23.74
N GLN A 42 -16.89 3.75 22.80
CA GLN A 42 -17.84 3.02 21.97
C GLN A 42 -17.19 2.51 20.68
N ASN A 43 -16.00 2.99 20.34
CA ASN A 43 -15.34 2.77 19.05
C ASN A 43 -16.27 3.07 17.86
N LEU A 44 -17.06 4.14 18.01
CA LEU A 44 -17.94 4.64 16.98
C LEU A 44 -17.24 5.81 16.28
N GLU A 45 -17.12 5.71 14.97
CA GLU A 45 -16.50 6.70 14.13
C GLU A 45 -17.58 7.42 13.32
N LEU A 46 -17.63 8.74 13.41
CA LEU A 46 -18.49 9.63 12.63
C LEU A 46 -17.60 10.59 11.84
N TYR A 47 -18.20 11.20 10.81
CA TYR A 47 -17.52 12.22 10.01
C TYR A 47 -18.36 13.49 9.97
N SER A 48 -17.72 14.66 10.03
CA SER A 48 -18.40 15.92 9.88
C SER A 48 -18.84 16.15 8.43
N LYS A 49 -19.98 16.80 8.25
CA LYS A 49 -20.53 17.23 6.97
C LYS A 49 -19.75 18.43 6.40
N ASP A 50 -20.15 18.90 5.21
CA ASP A 50 -19.60 20.06 4.51
C ASP A 50 -19.64 21.37 5.33
N ASP A 51 -20.60 21.52 6.22
CA ASP A 51 -20.73 22.64 7.15
C ASP A 51 -20.04 22.40 8.51
N GLY A 52 -19.31 21.29 8.64
CA GLY A 52 -18.65 20.87 9.88
C GLY A 52 -19.59 20.18 10.88
N SER A 53 -20.88 20.09 10.62
CA SER A 53 -21.85 19.50 11.56
C SER A 53 -21.75 17.96 11.60
N PHE A 54 -22.06 17.38 12.75
CA PHE A 54 -22.23 15.94 12.93
C PHE A 54 -23.31 15.63 13.97
N ILE A 55 -23.94 14.46 13.87
CA ILE A 55 -25.03 14.04 14.74
C ILE A 55 -24.54 12.98 15.70
N ILE A 56 -24.76 13.20 16.99
CA ILE A 56 -24.35 12.28 18.05
C ILE A 56 -25.51 11.32 18.34
N PRO A 57 -25.30 9.99 18.24
CA PRO A 57 -26.31 9.01 18.60
C PRO A 57 -26.67 9.09 20.09
N LYS A 58 -27.96 8.99 20.41
CA LYS A 58 -28.47 8.99 21.80
C LYS A 58 -27.91 7.86 22.69
N SER A 59 -27.33 6.83 22.08
CA SER A 59 -26.70 5.72 22.78
C SER A 59 -25.33 6.06 23.39
N ILE A 60 -24.79 7.25 23.14
CA ILE A 60 -23.52 7.68 23.68
C ILE A 60 -23.69 8.14 25.12
N PRO A 61 -23.01 7.48 26.09
CA PRO A 61 -23.08 7.88 27.49
C PRO A 61 -22.38 9.22 27.74
N ASP A 62 -22.87 9.94 28.74
CA ASP A 62 -22.17 11.12 29.27
C ASP A 62 -20.74 10.78 29.71
N ASN A 63 -19.84 11.73 29.55
CA ASN A 63 -18.40 11.62 29.81
C ASN A 63 -17.65 10.66 28.87
N SER A 64 -18.27 10.20 27.78
CA SER A 64 -17.55 9.47 26.72
C SER A 64 -16.44 10.36 26.14
N LEU A 65 -15.26 9.77 25.90
CA LEU A 65 -14.17 10.47 25.25
C LEU A 65 -14.41 10.52 23.75
N ILE A 66 -14.33 11.72 23.18
CA ILE A 66 -14.38 11.95 21.74
C ILE A 66 -12.98 12.35 21.28
N GLU A 67 -12.42 11.61 20.35
CA GLU A 67 -11.19 11.97 19.65
C GLU A 67 -11.56 12.55 18.28
N ILE A 68 -11.09 13.76 18.01
CA ILE A 68 -11.42 14.50 16.79
C ILE A 68 -10.14 14.65 15.97
N LYS A 69 -10.18 14.14 14.74
CA LYS A 69 -9.04 14.11 13.83
C LYS A 69 -9.38 14.66 12.47
N LYS A 70 -8.49 15.49 11.94
CA LYS A 70 -8.49 15.88 10.53
C LYS A 70 -7.07 16.07 10.07
N SER A 71 -6.78 15.59 8.85
CA SER A 71 -5.48 15.86 8.22
C SER A 71 -5.19 17.37 8.18
N GLY A 72 -3.99 17.76 8.64
CA GLY A 72 -3.60 19.16 8.73
C GLY A 72 -4.09 19.91 9.99
N TYR A 73 -4.64 19.20 10.97
CA TYR A 73 -5.11 19.78 12.24
C TYR A 73 -4.59 18.99 13.45
N ILE A 74 -4.43 19.69 14.58
CA ILE A 74 -4.07 19.05 15.84
C ILE A 74 -5.22 18.19 16.33
N THR A 75 -4.96 16.90 16.58
CA THR A 75 -5.94 15.98 17.15
C THR A 75 -6.36 16.45 18.54
N GLN A 76 -7.65 16.62 18.77
CA GLN A 76 -8.21 16.97 20.07
C GLN A 76 -8.94 15.79 20.70
N VAL A 77 -8.91 15.72 22.03
CA VAL A 77 -9.69 14.76 22.81
C VAL A 77 -10.53 15.54 23.81
N ILE A 78 -11.86 15.42 23.70
CA ILE A 78 -12.81 16.09 24.57
C ILE A 78 -13.71 15.06 25.27
N GLN A 79 -14.36 15.47 26.35
CA GLN A 79 -15.44 14.68 26.99
C GLN A 79 -16.79 15.12 26.48
N PHE A 80 -17.61 14.16 26.10
CA PHE A 80 -19.01 14.41 25.70
C PHE A 80 -19.87 14.67 26.92
N LYS A 81 -20.75 15.68 26.81
CA LYS A 81 -21.85 15.93 27.75
C LYS A 81 -23.13 16.09 26.97
N SER A 82 -24.13 15.31 27.33
CA SER A 82 -25.45 15.40 26.71
C SER A 82 -26.13 16.76 26.99
N ASN A 83 -26.94 17.20 26.05
CA ASN A 83 -27.65 18.47 26.08
C ASN A 83 -26.80 19.76 25.99
N GLU A 84 -25.52 19.66 25.65
CA GLU A 84 -24.66 20.79 25.29
C GLU A 84 -24.43 20.82 23.76
N ASN A 85 -24.58 22.00 23.15
CA ASN A 85 -24.12 22.18 21.76
C ASN A 85 -22.60 22.16 21.75
N ILE A 86 -22.01 21.16 21.08
CA ILE A 86 -20.56 20.97 21.06
C ILE A 86 -20.00 21.71 19.84
N GLU A 87 -19.32 22.82 20.09
CA GLU A 87 -18.47 23.48 19.08
C GLU A 87 -17.00 23.10 19.31
N ILE A 88 -16.38 22.47 18.33
CA ILE A 88 -15.01 21.99 18.39
C ILE A 88 -14.18 22.84 17.44
N LYS A 89 -13.24 23.62 17.99
CA LYS A 89 -12.28 24.40 17.20
C LYS A 89 -10.99 23.63 17.01
N LEU A 90 -10.72 23.14 15.82
CA LEU A 90 -9.46 22.52 15.49
C LEU A 90 -8.41 23.58 15.14
N GLU A 91 -7.26 23.48 15.79
CA GLU A 91 -6.06 24.23 15.43
C GLU A 91 -5.41 23.58 14.23
N SER A 92 -5.07 24.35 13.18
CA SER A 92 -4.32 23.83 12.06
C SER A 92 -2.93 23.42 12.53
N LEU A 93 -2.54 22.21 12.18
CA LEU A 93 -1.16 21.74 12.38
C LEU A 93 -0.28 22.58 11.44
N HIS A 94 0.46 23.54 11.99
CA HIS A 94 1.42 24.32 11.20
C HIS A 94 2.63 23.51 10.76
N VAL A 95 2.71 22.24 11.14
CA VAL A 95 3.67 21.24 10.69
C VAL A 95 2.90 20.19 9.91
N GLN A 96 2.50 20.50 8.68
CA GLN A 96 2.11 19.50 7.72
C GLN A 96 3.37 18.77 7.24
N LEU A 97 3.62 17.59 7.78
CA LEU A 97 4.31 16.54 7.04
C LEU A 97 3.33 16.10 5.95
N ASP A 98 3.24 16.87 4.86
CA ASP A 98 2.45 16.46 3.73
C ASP A 98 3.00 15.15 3.20
N GLU A 99 2.12 14.17 3.08
CA GLU A 99 2.30 12.85 2.48
C GLU A 99 2.96 11.76 3.33
N VAL A 100 3.65 12.05 4.42
CA VAL A 100 4.00 11.03 5.43
C VAL A 100 3.34 11.44 6.75
N GLU A 101 2.04 11.36 6.81
CA GLU A 101 1.34 11.44 8.08
C GLU A 101 1.66 10.17 8.87
N ILE A 102 2.60 10.28 9.81
CA ILE A 102 2.75 9.27 10.86
C ILE A 102 1.57 9.48 11.82
N ILE A 103 0.39 9.17 11.32
CA ILE A 103 -0.80 9.14 12.15
C ILE A 103 -0.78 7.85 12.93
N GLU A 104 -0.65 7.99 14.21
CA GLU A 104 -1.01 6.96 15.16
C GLU A 104 -2.52 6.73 15.11
N SER A 105 -3.03 6.10 14.04
CA SER A 105 -4.42 5.66 14.07
C SER A 105 -4.53 4.41 14.92
N ALA A 106 -4.83 4.62 16.16
CA ALA A 106 -5.06 3.56 17.14
C ALA A 106 -6.20 2.60 16.76
N ASN A 107 -7.01 2.89 15.73
CA ASN A 107 -8.34 2.30 15.65
C ASN A 107 -8.64 1.39 14.48
N GLN A 108 -7.93 1.47 13.35
CA GLN A 108 -8.31 0.64 12.21
C GLN A 108 -7.50 -0.66 12.07
N LEU A 109 -6.22 -0.65 12.39
CA LEU A 109 -5.46 -1.89 12.50
C LEU A 109 -5.67 -2.59 13.84
N GLY A 110 -6.45 -1.99 14.77
CA GLY A 110 -6.69 -2.54 16.10
C GLY A 110 -5.44 -2.60 16.96
N ASN A 111 -4.41 -1.87 16.57
CA ASN A 111 -3.17 -1.70 17.29
C ASN A 111 -3.19 -0.34 17.96
N THR A 112 -2.59 -0.29 19.09
CA THR A 112 -2.41 0.92 19.89
C THR A 112 -1.31 1.80 19.30
N LYS A 113 -1.09 2.93 19.92
CA LYS A 113 0.08 3.80 19.73
C LYS A 113 1.45 3.07 19.78
N LEU A 114 1.44 1.78 20.05
CA LEU A 114 2.62 0.94 20.31
C LEU A 114 3.21 0.32 19.06
N VAL A 115 2.41 0.11 18.00
CA VAL A 115 2.92 -0.30 16.69
C VAL A 115 3.09 0.94 15.83
N SER A 116 4.28 1.12 15.27
CA SER A 116 4.54 2.22 14.34
C SER A 116 3.87 1.92 12.99
N ILE A 117 2.84 2.69 12.67
CA ILE A 117 2.17 2.63 11.37
C ILE A 117 2.52 3.90 10.61
N GLU A 118 3.07 3.75 9.42
CA GLU A 118 3.26 4.86 8.49
C GLU A 118 2.10 4.88 7.50
N LYS A 119 1.51 6.05 7.29
CA LYS A 119 0.37 6.23 6.39
C LYS A 119 0.75 7.11 5.23
N LYS A 120 0.26 6.75 4.07
CA LYS A 120 0.29 7.57 2.87
C LYS A 120 -1.13 7.72 2.34
N VAL A 121 -1.61 8.94 2.29
CA VAL A 121 -2.87 9.26 1.60
C VAL A 121 -2.63 9.15 0.10
N LEU A 122 -3.49 8.38 -0.56
CA LEU A 122 -3.45 8.19 -2.00
C LEU A 122 -4.34 9.25 -2.66
N ASN A 123 -3.73 10.07 -3.49
CA ASN A 123 -4.44 11.13 -4.19
C ASN A 123 -4.65 10.74 -5.64
N ASP A 124 -5.87 10.87 -6.15
CA ASP A 124 -6.20 10.65 -7.56
C ASP A 124 -5.43 11.57 -8.54
N LEU A 125 -4.82 12.63 -8.02
CA LEU A 125 -4.02 13.59 -8.79
C LEU A 125 -2.53 13.26 -8.82
N SER A 126 -2.12 12.05 -8.45
CA SER A 126 -0.70 11.70 -8.50
C SER A 126 -0.17 11.64 -9.94
N THR A 127 1.04 12.14 -10.13
CA THR A 127 1.80 12.01 -11.38
C THR A 127 2.46 10.64 -11.52
N SER A 128 2.72 9.98 -10.39
CA SER A 128 3.41 8.69 -10.32
C SER A 128 2.43 7.50 -10.38
N SER A 129 2.96 6.30 -10.52
CA SER A 129 2.19 5.05 -10.33
C SER A 129 1.82 4.84 -8.86
N LEU A 130 0.90 3.89 -8.56
CA LEU A 130 0.58 3.50 -7.19
C LEU A 130 1.83 3.10 -6.41
N VAL A 131 2.69 2.28 -7.01
CA VAL A 131 3.91 1.78 -6.38
C VAL A 131 4.90 2.91 -6.13
N GLU A 132 5.14 3.78 -7.09
CA GLU A 132 6.03 4.94 -6.92
C GLU A 132 5.54 5.89 -5.83
N ASN A 133 4.23 6.10 -5.71
CA ASN A 133 3.66 6.88 -4.62
C ASN A 133 4.00 6.30 -3.24
N ILE A 134 3.94 4.98 -3.08
CA ILE A 134 4.25 4.31 -1.83
C ILE A 134 5.75 4.39 -1.52
N THR A 135 6.60 4.41 -2.54
CA THR A 135 8.06 4.54 -2.34
C THR A 135 8.49 5.89 -1.80
N GLN A 136 7.61 6.87 -1.72
CA GLN A 136 7.91 8.13 -1.01
C GLN A 136 8.10 7.90 0.49
N LEU A 137 7.51 6.83 1.07
CA LEU A 137 7.77 6.40 2.43
C LEU A 137 9.25 6.00 2.60
N SER A 138 9.83 6.33 3.77
CA SER A 138 11.22 6.01 4.07
C SER A 138 11.44 4.49 4.17
N GLY A 139 12.56 3.98 3.65
CA GLY A 139 12.87 2.53 3.64
C GLY A 139 12.02 1.71 2.68
N VAL A 140 11.20 2.36 1.83
CA VAL A 140 10.41 1.71 0.79
C VAL A 140 11.02 1.98 -0.57
N ASN A 141 11.14 0.91 -1.36
CA ASN A 141 11.62 0.92 -2.73
C ASN A 141 10.66 0.09 -3.60
N TRP A 142 10.93 0.00 -4.90
CA TRP A 142 10.28 -0.94 -5.78
C TRP A 142 11.31 -1.72 -6.61
N ILE A 143 10.90 -2.90 -7.04
CA ILE A 143 11.62 -3.78 -7.96
C ILE A 143 10.72 -4.05 -9.16
N GLY A 144 11.28 -4.08 -10.36
CA GLY A 144 10.52 -4.33 -11.59
C GLY A 144 11.28 -4.00 -12.86
N SER A 145 10.58 -4.13 -14.00
CA SER A 145 11.11 -3.92 -15.34
C SER A 145 10.47 -2.75 -16.09
N GLY A 146 9.81 -1.84 -15.38
CA GLY A 146 9.11 -0.68 -15.94
C GLY A 146 7.86 -0.35 -15.15
N LEU A 147 7.04 0.60 -15.63
CA LEU A 147 5.83 1.04 -14.91
C LEU A 147 4.73 -0.03 -14.84
N GLY A 148 4.66 -0.94 -15.82
CA GLY A 148 3.67 -2.01 -15.84
C GLY A 148 3.97 -3.12 -14.84
N ILE A 149 5.24 -3.40 -14.57
CA ILE A 149 5.68 -4.51 -13.71
C ILE A 149 6.48 -3.96 -12.54
N GLN A 150 5.83 -3.72 -11.41
CA GLN A 150 6.44 -3.16 -10.20
C GLN A 150 5.94 -3.90 -8.96
N LYS A 151 6.86 -4.26 -8.04
CA LYS A 151 6.57 -4.75 -6.69
C LYS A 151 7.23 -3.90 -5.62
N ILE A 152 6.62 -3.85 -4.44
CA ILE A 152 7.13 -3.05 -3.32
C ILE A 152 8.19 -3.85 -2.55
N VAL A 153 9.25 -3.14 -2.20
CA VAL A 153 10.37 -3.62 -1.38
C VAL A 153 10.41 -2.80 -0.11
N VAL A 154 10.36 -3.45 1.05
CA VAL A 154 10.44 -2.82 2.37
C VAL A 154 11.72 -3.28 3.05
N ARG A 155 12.64 -2.36 3.35
CA ARG A 155 13.91 -2.68 4.02
C ARG A 155 14.68 -3.85 3.36
N GLY A 156 14.67 -3.94 2.03
CA GLY A 156 15.33 -5.00 1.26
C GLY A 156 14.55 -6.31 1.15
N LEU A 157 13.35 -6.41 1.69
CA LEU A 157 12.49 -7.58 1.58
C LEU A 157 11.31 -7.31 0.62
N SER A 158 10.96 -8.30 -0.19
CA SER A 158 9.91 -8.22 -1.21
C SER A 158 9.12 -9.53 -1.32
N GLY A 159 8.17 -9.57 -2.23
CA GLY A 159 7.37 -10.76 -2.54
C GLY A 159 6.57 -11.23 -1.34
N MET A 160 6.59 -12.51 -1.06
CA MET A 160 5.81 -13.14 0.03
C MET A 160 6.21 -12.70 1.44
N ARG A 161 7.38 -12.06 1.61
CA ARG A 161 7.81 -11.52 2.92
C ARG A 161 7.14 -10.19 3.26
N VAL A 162 6.62 -9.46 2.24
CA VAL A 162 5.86 -8.22 2.41
C VAL A 162 4.40 -8.51 2.13
N VAL A 163 3.65 -8.77 3.19
CA VAL A 163 2.24 -9.16 3.07
C VAL A 163 1.39 -7.97 2.66
N THR A 164 0.58 -8.15 1.63
CA THR A 164 -0.29 -7.10 1.10
C THR A 164 -1.75 -7.39 1.40
N TYR A 165 -2.43 -6.41 1.99
CA TYR A 165 -3.87 -6.46 2.26
C TYR A 165 -4.62 -5.38 1.48
N LEU A 166 -5.74 -5.75 0.90
CA LEU A 166 -6.68 -4.83 0.27
C LEU A 166 -8.04 -4.91 0.99
N ASN A 167 -8.39 -3.85 1.73
CA ASN A 167 -9.60 -3.79 2.56
C ASN A 167 -9.81 -5.00 3.48
N GLY A 168 -8.74 -5.54 4.01
CA GLY A 168 -8.77 -6.69 4.90
C GLY A 168 -8.62 -8.06 4.25
N MET A 169 -8.65 -8.18 2.93
CA MET A 169 -8.28 -9.40 2.22
C MET A 169 -6.79 -9.43 1.98
N ARG A 170 -6.12 -10.49 2.36
CA ARG A 170 -4.75 -10.77 1.97
C ARG A 170 -4.71 -11.11 0.49
N ILE A 171 -3.84 -10.46 -0.26
CA ILE A 171 -3.68 -10.64 -1.70
C ILE A 171 -2.53 -11.62 -1.92
N GLU A 172 -2.89 -12.85 -2.28
CA GLU A 172 -1.94 -13.96 -2.36
C GLU A 172 -1.15 -14.01 -3.67
N ASN A 173 -1.49 -13.20 -4.67
CA ASN A 173 -0.72 -13.11 -5.92
C ASN A 173 0.70 -12.56 -5.75
N GLN A 174 1.10 -12.16 -4.53
CA GLN A 174 2.48 -11.83 -4.20
C GLN A 174 3.40 -13.05 -4.24
N GLN A 175 2.84 -14.27 -4.30
CA GLN A 175 3.58 -15.51 -4.51
C GLN A 175 4.29 -15.59 -5.87
N TRP A 176 3.77 -14.86 -6.88
CA TRP A 176 4.48 -14.70 -8.13
C TRP A 176 5.80 -13.98 -7.89
N ALA A 177 6.86 -14.39 -8.53
CA ALA A 177 8.21 -13.83 -8.37
C ALA A 177 8.24 -12.30 -8.55
N ASN A 178 9.39 -11.68 -8.33
CA ASN A 178 9.57 -10.22 -8.45
C ASN A 178 9.39 -9.70 -9.90
N ASP A 179 9.17 -10.57 -10.83
CA ASP A 179 8.97 -10.30 -12.26
C ASP A 179 7.49 -10.08 -12.64
N HIS A 180 6.61 -10.06 -11.65
CA HIS A 180 5.19 -9.77 -11.79
C HIS A 180 4.82 -8.52 -10.99
N GLY A 181 3.85 -7.75 -11.46
CA GLY A 181 3.37 -6.54 -10.80
C GLY A 181 2.66 -6.77 -9.46
N ILE A 182 2.23 -5.68 -8.81
CA ILE A 182 1.48 -5.73 -7.55
C ILE A 182 0.10 -6.41 -7.74
N GLY A 183 -0.40 -6.47 -8.99
CA GLY A 183 -1.61 -7.20 -9.38
C GLY A 183 -2.93 -6.53 -9.01
N PHE A 184 -2.94 -5.25 -8.67
CA PHE A 184 -4.15 -4.44 -8.54
C PHE A 184 -3.86 -2.97 -8.74
N THR A 185 -4.90 -2.20 -9.01
CA THR A 185 -4.80 -0.77 -9.30
C THR A 185 -5.18 0.09 -8.10
N GLU A 186 -4.89 1.38 -8.18
CA GLU A 186 -5.24 2.38 -7.15
C GLU A 186 -6.74 2.74 -7.11
N LEU A 187 -7.60 2.04 -7.85
CA LEU A 187 -9.01 2.33 -8.04
C LEU A 187 -9.77 2.43 -6.72
N GLY A 188 -10.29 3.62 -6.40
CA GLY A 188 -11.08 3.90 -5.20
C GLY A 188 -10.32 3.73 -3.88
N LEU A 189 -8.99 3.66 -3.91
CA LEU A 189 -8.17 3.65 -2.70
C LEU A 189 -8.04 5.06 -2.12
N GLY A 190 -8.07 5.18 -0.81
CA GLY A 190 -7.89 6.44 -0.09
C GLY A 190 -6.55 6.53 0.63
N GLU A 191 -6.08 5.43 1.18
CA GLU A 191 -4.82 5.39 1.91
C GLU A 191 -4.14 4.02 1.86
N VAL A 192 -2.83 4.02 2.08
CA VAL A 192 -2.06 2.83 2.39
C VAL A 192 -1.40 3.00 3.76
N GLU A 193 -1.48 1.95 4.57
CA GLU A 193 -0.79 1.85 5.85
C GLU A 193 0.35 0.85 5.72
N LEU A 194 1.52 1.23 6.21
CA LEU A 194 2.72 0.39 6.22
C LEU A 194 3.12 0.10 7.66
N ILE A 195 3.18 -1.19 8.00
CA ILE A 195 3.82 -1.69 9.21
C ILE A 195 5.11 -2.39 8.79
N LYS A 196 6.25 -1.87 9.21
CA LYS A 196 7.56 -2.42 8.86
C LYS A 196 7.92 -3.57 9.79
N GLY A 197 8.45 -4.64 9.20
CA GLY A 197 8.90 -5.82 9.93
C GLY A 197 7.77 -6.64 10.54
N SER A 198 8.11 -7.42 11.55
CA SER A 198 7.30 -8.53 12.06
C SER A 198 6.17 -8.14 13.03
N SER A 199 5.75 -6.88 13.11
CA SER A 199 4.84 -6.40 14.17
C SER A 199 3.34 -6.59 13.86
N ALA A 200 2.99 -7.24 12.74
CA ALA A 200 1.63 -7.30 12.22
C ALA A 200 0.81 -8.52 12.68
N LEU A 201 0.92 -8.96 13.93
CA LEU A 201 0.32 -10.20 14.47
C LEU A 201 -1.14 -10.44 14.11
N LYS A 202 -1.96 -9.38 14.13
CA LYS A 202 -3.40 -9.48 13.82
C LYS A 202 -3.66 -9.95 12.38
N TYR A 203 -2.73 -9.72 11.48
CA TYR A 203 -2.91 -9.96 10.04
C TYR A 203 -2.18 -11.21 9.52
N GLY A 204 -1.53 -11.95 10.38
CA GLY A 204 -0.84 -13.19 10.05
C GLY A 204 0.59 -13.21 10.54
N GLY A 205 1.11 -14.40 10.78
CA GLY A 205 2.49 -14.63 11.19
C GLY A 205 3.50 -14.40 10.06
N GLU A 206 3.06 -14.46 8.80
CA GLU A 206 3.96 -14.51 7.63
C GLU A 206 4.53 -13.15 7.20
N ALA A 207 4.19 -12.05 7.88
CA ALA A 207 4.70 -10.71 7.60
C ALA A 207 6.13 -10.49 8.12
N VAL A 208 7.10 -11.25 7.63
CA VAL A 208 8.50 -11.16 8.06
C VAL A 208 9.11 -9.81 7.66
N GLY A 209 8.83 -9.33 6.44
CA GLY A 209 9.31 -8.04 5.91
C GLY A 209 8.40 -6.86 6.24
N GLY A 210 7.16 -7.13 6.61
CA GLY A 210 6.18 -6.11 6.93
C GLY A 210 4.83 -6.32 6.27
N LEU A 211 3.95 -5.36 6.46
CA LEU A 211 2.57 -5.37 5.99
C LEU A 211 2.24 -4.05 5.30
N LEU A 212 1.68 -4.15 4.10
CA LEU A 212 1.01 -3.07 3.38
C LEU A 212 -0.50 -3.27 3.48
N TYR A 213 -1.22 -2.29 4.01
CA TYR A 213 -2.66 -2.35 4.13
C TYR A 213 -3.32 -1.22 3.34
N PHE A 214 -3.93 -1.56 2.22
CA PHE A 214 -4.65 -0.64 1.35
C PHE A 214 -6.10 -0.52 1.79
N LYS A 215 -6.58 0.72 1.91
CA LYS A 215 -7.95 1.05 2.31
C LYS A 215 -8.64 1.88 1.25
N ASP A 216 -9.92 1.64 1.10
CA ASP A 216 -10.77 2.45 0.26
C ASP A 216 -10.90 3.87 0.78
N ALA A 217 -11.17 4.79 -0.15
CA ALA A 217 -11.67 6.10 0.17
C ALA A 217 -12.99 5.99 0.98
N PRO A 218 -13.19 6.79 2.03
CA PRO A 218 -14.36 6.70 2.90
C PRO A 218 -15.67 6.89 2.14
N PHE A 219 -16.74 6.36 2.71
CA PHE A 219 -18.10 6.66 2.23
C PHE A 219 -18.43 8.13 2.46
N LEU A 220 -19.34 8.66 1.63
CA LEU A 220 -19.85 10.00 1.78
C LEU A 220 -20.83 10.05 2.96
N GLU A 221 -20.59 10.91 3.95
CA GLU A 221 -21.46 11.02 5.14
C GLU A 221 -22.61 12.03 4.98
N SER A 222 -22.54 12.93 3.99
CA SER A 222 -23.63 13.84 3.65
C SER A 222 -24.68 13.13 2.77
N GLU A 223 -25.98 13.35 3.01
CA GLU A 223 -27.08 12.81 2.18
C GLU A 223 -27.12 13.46 0.78
N LYS A 224 -26.01 13.42 0.07
CA LYS A 224 -25.82 14.02 -1.25
C LYS A 224 -25.21 13.00 -2.21
N LEU A 225 -25.28 13.32 -3.46
CA LEU A 225 -24.49 12.68 -4.50
C LEU A 225 -23.23 13.53 -4.72
N SER A 226 -22.08 12.90 -4.71
CA SER A 226 -20.79 13.52 -5.06
C SER A 226 -20.01 12.60 -5.98
N GLY A 227 -19.23 13.16 -6.86
CA GLY A 227 -18.42 12.36 -7.77
C GLY A 227 -17.28 13.14 -8.39
N PHE A 228 -16.46 12.42 -9.12
CA PHE A 228 -15.37 13.02 -9.88
C PHE A 228 -15.15 12.28 -11.20
N VAL A 229 -14.56 13.01 -12.14
CA VAL A 229 -13.95 12.46 -13.35
C VAL A 229 -12.53 13.02 -13.41
N SER A 230 -11.56 12.16 -13.69
CA SER A 230 -10.18 12.59 -13.87
C SER A 230 -9.54 11.96 -15.11
N THR A 231 -8.66 12.72 -15.75
CA THR A 231 -7.84 12.25 -16.86
C THR A 231 -6.39 12.60 -16.59
N LYS A 232 -5.50 11.64 -16.89
CA LYS A 232 -4.04 11.77 -16.76
C LYS A 232 -3.39 11.53 -18.10
N PHE A 233 -2.38 12.31 -18.41
CA PHE A 233 -1.52 12.13 -19.56
C PHE A 233 -0.06 12.23 -19.16
N ASP A 234 0.79 11.35 -19.72
CA ASP A 234 2.24 11.38 -19.59
C ASP A 234 2.89 11.12 -20.94
N ASN A 235 3.82 12.00 -21.36
CA ASN A 235 4.38 11.96 -22.71
C ASN A 235 5.54 10.96 -22.86
N SER A 236 6.14 10.46 -21.80
CA SER A 236 7.22 9.48 -21.93
C SER A 236 6.71 8.09 -22.35
N HIS A 237 5.46 7.80 -22.04
CA HIS A 237 4.78 6.53 -22.36
C HIS A 237 3.56 6.74 -23.26
N PHE A 238 3.28 7.95 -23.69
CA PHE A 238 1.98 8.36 -24.23
C PHE A 238 0.81 7.78 -23.41
N LEU A 239 1.02 7.77 -22.08
CA LEU A 239 0.03 7.21 -21.15
C LEU A 239 -1.22 8.08 -21.13
N SER A 240 -2.37 7.44 -21.28
CA SER A 240 -3.69 8.02 -21.05
C SER A 240 -4.40 7.23 -19.97
N GLY A 241 -4.71 7.88 -18.85
CA GLY A 241 -5.43 7.27 -17.73
C GLY A 241 -6.70 8.04 -17.42
N ASN A 242 -7.84 7.35 -17.41
CA ASN A 242 -9.15 7.94 -17.13
C ASN A 242 -9.78 7.24 -15.94
N LYS A 243 -10.33 8.01 -14.99
CA LYS A 243 -10.98 7.51 -13.79
C LYS A 243 -12.30 8.24 -13.56
N PHE A 244 -13.26 7.56 -13.00
CA PHE A 244 -14.43 8.17 -12.44
C PHE A 244 -14.75 7.59 -11.06
N GLY A 245 -15.38 8.37 -10.23
CA GLY A 245 -15.89 7.94 -8.93
C GLY A 245 -17.22 8.59 -8.64
N LEU A 246 -18.12 7.83 -8.05
CA LEU A 246 -19.43 8.28 -7.63
C LEU A 246 -19.68 7.79 -6.21
N LYS A 247 -20.10 8.70 -5.32
CA LYS A 247 -20.45 8.41 -3.94
C LYS A 247 -21.87 8.90 -3.67
N TRP A 248 -22.64 8.05 -3.03
CA TRP A 248 -24.00 8.40 -2.65
C TRP A 248 -24.33 7.84 -1.28
N SER A 249 -25.01 8.61 -0.46
CA SER A 249 -25.57 8.14 0.81
C SER A 249 -26.98 8.66 1.02
N LYS A 250 -27.81 7.86 1.65
CA LYS A 250 -29.13 8.23 2.08
C LYS A 250 -29.55 7.40 3.28
N ASN A 251 -30.04 8.07 4.32
CA ASN A 251 -30.32 7.44 5.61
C ASN A 251 -29.11 6.64 6.10
N ASN A 252 -29.26 5.33 6.28
CA ASN A 252 -28.24 4.43 6.78
C ASN A 252 -27.51 3.65 5.67
N PHE A 253 -27.77 3.97 4.39
CA PHE A 253 -27.15 3.30 3.24
C PHE A 253 -26.11 4.19 2.58
N TYR A 254 -24.99 3.60 2.23
CA TYR A 254 -23.84 4.26 1.63
C TYR A 254 -23.35 3.44 0.44
N PHE A 255 -23.01 4.11 -0.66
CA PHE A 255 -22.57 3.48 -1.90
C PHE A 255 -21.41 4.25 -2.52
N ASN A 256 -20.40 3.52 -2.96
CA ASN A 256 -19.32 4.04 -3.78
C ASN A 256 -19.18 3.18 -5.03
N ILE A 257 -19.02 3.83 -6.18
CA ILE A 257 -18.73 3.18 -7.46
C ILE A 257 -17.52 3.88 -8.08
N TYR A 258 -16.56 3.12 -8.57
CA TYR A 258 -15.39 3.64 -9.25
C TYR A 258 -15.12 2.84 -10.53
N GLY A 259 -14.58 3.51 -11.54
CA GLY A 259 -14.07 2.88 -12.75
C GLY A 259 -12.79 3.54 -13.19
N GLN A 260 -11.94 2.76 -13.86
CA GLN A 260 -10.70 3.26 -14.44
C GLN A 260 -10.35 2.51 -15.71
N TYR A 261 -9.69 3.23 -16.60
CA TYR A 261 -9.05 2.69 -17.80
C TYR A 261 -7.74 3.45 -18.03
N THR A 262 -6.63 2.73 -18.15
CA THR A 262 -5.31 3.29 -18.43
C THR A 262 -4.66 2.49 -19.55
N ILE A 263 -4.02 3.18 -20.46
CA ILE A 263 -3.23 2.63 -21.54
C ILE A 263 -1.93 3.41 -21.68
N ALA A 264 -0.85 2.71 -21.95
CA ALA A 264 0.47 3.29 -22.15
C ALA A 264 1.22 2.56 -23.26
N THR A 265 2.00 3.32 -24.04
CA THR A 265 2.92 2.77 -25.02
C THR A 265 4.27 2.45 -24.39
N ASP A 266 5.23 2.05 -25.22
CA ASP A 266 6.62 1.86 -24.81
C ASP A 266 7.22 3.17 -24.28
N TYR A 267 8.01 3.08 -23.21
CA TYR A 267 8.56 4.28 -22.62
C TYR A 267 9.85 4.74 -23.28
N ARG A 268 10.00 6.07 -23.35
CA ARG A 268 11.13 6.73 -23.93
C ARG A 268 12.27 6.88 -22.93
N LEU A 269 13.47 6.50 -23.37
CA LEU A 269 14.74 6.61 -22.66
C LEU A 269 15.33 8.04 -22.76
N PRO A 270 16.37 8.38 -21.97
CA PRO A 270 17.03 9.67 -22.04
C PRO A 270 17.64 10.02 -23.40
N ASP A 271 18.11 9.03 -24.15
CA ASP A 271 18.67 9.16 -25.50
C ASP A 271 17.61 9.25 -26.61
N ASN A 272 16.33 9.23 -26.26
CA ASN A 272 15.13 9.20 -27.11
C ASN A 272 14.87 7.87 -27.81
N THR A 273 15.56 6.80 -27.50
CA THR A 273 15.13 5.45 -27.88
C THR A 273 13.96 4.99 -27.01
N TYR A 274 13.29 3.91 -27.38
CA TYR A 274 12.15 3.36 -26.65
C TYR A 274 12.47 1.95 -26.19
N LEU A 275 12.10 1.63 -24.94
CA LEU A 275 12.17 0.26 -24.47
C LEU A 275 11.00 -0.55 -25.04
N TYR A 276 11.33 -1.42 -25.99
CA TYR A 276 10.36 -2.25 -26.68
C TYR A 276 9.57 -3.13 -25.73
N ASN A 277 8.27 -3.20 -25.95
CA ASN A 277 7.31 -3.98 -25.19
C ASN A 277 7.21 -3.62 -23.69
N SER A 278 7.52 -2.39 -23.32
CA SER A 278 7.26 -1.86 -21.97
C SER A 278 5.85 -1.28 -21.81
N ARG A 279 5.01 -1.42 -22.83
CA ARG A 279 3.62 -0.95 -22.88
C ARG A 279 2.71 -1.76 -21.99
N PHE A 280 1.63 -1.14 -21.54
CA PHE A 280 0.64 -1.82 -20.71
C PHE A 280 -0.76 -1.21 -20.84
N ARG A 281 -1.74 -2.00 -20.43
CA ARG A 281 -3.13 -1.58 -20.32
C ARG A 281 -3.69 -2.10 -19.01
N ASN A 282 -4.45 -1.27 -18.28
CA ASN A 282 -5.23 -1.72 -17.15
C ASN A 282 -6.64 -1.13 -17.15
N GLN A 283 -7.57 -1.89 -16.63
CA GLN A 283 -8.97 -1.48 -16.46
C GLN A 283 -9.53 -2.06 -15.17
N GLY A 284 -10.50 -1.37 -14.59
CA GLY A 284 -11.11 -1.87 -13.39
C GLY A 284 -12.43 -1.20 -13.05
N ILE A 285 -13.25 -1.93 -12.34
CA ILE A 285 -14.48 -1.44 -11.71
C ILE A 285 -14.53 -1.87 -10.25
N LYS A 286 -15.02 -1.00 -9.40
CA LYS A 286 -15.17 -1.25 -7.97
C LYS A 286 -16.50 -0.74 -7.48
N PHE A 287 -17.17 -1.56 -6.70
CA PHE A 287 -18.42 -1.23 -6.02
C PHE A 287 -18.28 -1.50 -4.53
N SER A 288 -18.77 -0.58 -3.70
CA SER A 288 -18.84 -0.77 -2.26
C SER A 288 -20.19 -0.29 -1.74
N ALA A 289 -20.81 -1.08 -0.88
CA ALA A 289 -22.07 -0.75 -0.22
C ALA A 289 -21.92 -0.93 1.29
N SER A 290 -22.50 -0.04 2.07
CA SER A 290 -22.56 -0.17 3.52
C SER A 290 -23.96 0.13 4.03
N TYR A 291 -24.40 -0.65 5.00
CA TYR A 291 -25.55 -0.36 5.84
C TYR A 291 -25.09 -0.18 7.28
N ARG A 292 -25.51 0.91 7.92
CA ARG A 292 -25.09 1.27 9.27
C ARG A 292 -26.32 1.51 10.15
N SER A 293 -26.36 0.84 11.30
CA SER A 293 -27.34 1.10 12.36
C SER A 293 -26.61 1.46 13.66
N GLU A 294 -27.35 1.73 14.73
CA GLU A 294 -26.77 2.05 16.04
C GLU A 294 -25.80 0.97 16.58
N LYS A 295 -26.06 -0.30 16.28
CA LYS A 295 -25.31 -1.42 16.82
C LYS A 295 -24.53 -2.23 15.80
N THR A 296 -24.79 -2.03 14.52
CA THR A 296 -24.16 -2.86 13.50
C THR A 296 -23.82 -2.06 12.26
N GLN A 297 -22.70 -2.45 11.65
CA GLN A 297 -22.27 -1.97 10.35
C GLN A 297 -22.00 -3.18 9.46
N HIS A 298 -22.62 -3.19 8.29
CA HIS A 298 -22.40 -4.17 7.23
C HIS A 298 -21.72 -3.47 6.07
N ILE A 299 -20.67 -4.07 5.52
CA ILE A 299 -19.95 -3.54 4.36
C ILE A 299 -19.78 -4.68 3.38
N PHE A 300 -20.20 -4.44 2.16
CA PHE A 300 -19.94 -5.33 1.01
C PHE A 300 -19.07 -4.59 0.00
N ARG A 301 -18.06 -5.27 -0.57
CA ARG A 301 -17.21 -4.74 -1.63
C ARG A 301 -17.03 -5.79 -2.72
N TYR A 302 -17.07 -5.31 -3.95
CA TYR A 302 -16.68 -6.07 -5.13
C TYR A 302 -15.70 -5.23 -5.94
N GLN A 303 -14.62 -5.85 -6.40
CA GLN A 303 -13.65 -5.24 -7.31
C GLN A 303 -13.30 -6.24 -8.39
N HIS A 304 -13.29 -5.78 -9.64
CA HIS A 304 -12.68 -6.47 -10.78
C HIS A 304 -11.62 -5.55 -11.36
N ASN A 305 -10.45 -6.11 -11.65
CA ASN A 305 -9.44 -5.47 -12.46
C ASN A 305 -8.81 -6.46 -13.43
N ALA A 306 -8.49 -5.97 -14.63
CA ALA A 306 -7.78 -6.70 -15.65
C ALA A 306 -6.60 -5.87 -16.14
N GLU A 307 -5.45 -6.53 -16.29
CA GLU A 307 -4.20 -5.93 -16.71
C GLU A 307 -3.60 -6.74 -17.85
N GLN A 308 -3.08 -6.04 -18.86
CA GLN A 308 -2.22 -6.59 -19.89
C GLN A 308 -0.89 -5.86 -19.80
N LEU A 309 0.18 -6.61 -19.60
CA LEU A 309 1.52 -6.08 -19.33
C LEU A 309 2.48 -6.67 -20.34
N GLY A 310 3.13 -5.84 -21.14
CA GLY A 310 4.26 -6.29 -21.96
C GLY A 310 5.42 -6.71 -21.07
N ILE A 311 6.22 -7.67 -21.51
CA ILE A 311 7.43 -8.12 -20.84
C ILE A 311 8.62 -7.53 -21.59
N PRO A 312 9.17 -6.42 -21.11
CA PRO A 312 10.29 -5.74 -21.79
C PRO A 312 11.58 -6.53 -21.64
N ALA A 313 12.51 -6.30 -22.57
CA ALA A 313 13.83 -6.95 -22.62
C ALA A 313 13.79 -8.49 -22.72
N HIS A 314 12.63 -9.05 -23.04
CA HIS A 314 12.47 -10.48 -23.29
C HIS A 314 12.31 -10.70 -24.79
N VAL A 315 13.44 -10.94 -25.46
CA VAL A 315 13.46 -11.24 -26.88
C VAL A 315 13.76 -12.73 -27.05
N CYS A 316 12.72 -13.53 -27.23
CA CYS A 316 12.86 -14.93 -27.61
C CYS A 316 12.46 -15.11 -29.08
N ASP A 317 13.40 -15.31 -30.00
CA ASP A 317 13.11 -15.90 -31.28
C ASP A 317 13.72 -17.30 -31.37
N PRO A 318 12.92 -18.37 -31.19
CA PRO A 318 13.42 -19.73 -31.33
C PRO A 318 13.83 -20.07 -32.77
N THR A 319 13.46 -19.25 -33.76
CA THR A 319 13.85 -19.46 -35.16
C THR A 319 15.17 -18.80 -35.52
N LEU A 320 15.65 -17.85 -34.69
CA LEU A 320 16.85 -17.08 -34.99
C LEU A 320 18.10 -17.60 -34.26
N GLY A 321 18.00 -18.56 -33.35
CA GLY A 321 19.16 -19.18 -32.68
C GLY A 321 19.97 -18.25 -31.78
N ASP A 322 19.93 -16.96 -32.04
CA ASP A 322 20.56 -15.88 -31.29
C ASP A 322 19.52 -14.82 -30.90
N ILE A 323 19.64 -14.29 -29.70
CA ILE A 323 18.78 -13.21 -29.22
C ILE A 323 19.22 -11.92 -29.95
N ASP A 324 18.36 -11.37 -30.78
CA ASP A 324 18.61 -10.07 -31.40
C ASP A 324 18.34 -8.92 -30.43
N PHE A 325 19.36 -8.56 -29.66
CA PHE A 325 19.29 -7.46 -28.70
C PHE A 325 19.04 -6.10 -29.37
N SER A 326 19.23 -5.96 -30.70
CA SER A 326 18.93 -4.72 -31.42
C SER A 326 17.47 -4.33 -31.37
N GLN A 327 16.57 -5.29 -31.10
CA GLN A 327 15.12 -5.06 -30.99
C GLN A 327 14.69 -4.64 -29.58
N ILE A 328 15.54 -4.73 -28.57
CA ILE A 328 15.19 -4.30 -27.20
C ILE A 328 15.02 -2.80 -27.13
N LEU A 329 15.88 -2.06 -27.85
CA LEU A 329 15.83 -0.60 -27.94
C LEU A 329 15.46 -0.20 -29.36
N SER A 330 14.36 0.50 -29.53
CA SER A 330 13.87 0.97 -30.82
C SER A 330 14.01 2.48 -30.97
N ASN A 331 14.45 2.93 -32.13
CA ASN A 331 14.50 4.36 -32.49
C ASN A 331 13.12 4.90 -32.93
N ASP A 332 12.14 4.05 -33.12
CA ASP A 332 10.85 4.43 -33.69
C ASP A 332 9.69 3.83 -32.91
N LEU A 333 8.80 4.67 -32.38
CA LEU A 333 7.50 4.26 -31.85
C LEU A 333 6.62 3.63 -32.94
N SER A 334 6.86 3.96 -34.17
CA SER A 334 6.07 3.52 -35.34
C SER A 334 6.38 2.09 -35.78
N LEU A 335 7.24 1.37 -35.09
CA LEU A 335 7.35 -0.08 -35.31
C LEU A 335 6.08 -0.86 -34.98
N SER A 336 5.12 -0.26 -34.31
CA SER A 336 3.73 -0.57 -34.55
C SER A 336 3.30 0.16 -35.81
N GLU A 337 3.34 -0.49 -36.96
CA GLU A 337 2.80 0.01 -38.24
C GLU A 337 1.33 0.45 -38.14
N ASP A 338 0.71 0.21 -37.04
CA ASP A 338 -0.53 0.77 -36.56
C ASP A 338 -0.27 1.50 -35.25
N TYR A 339 -0.84 2.66 -35.08
CA TYR A 339 -1.07 3.33 -33.79
C TYR A 339 -1.88 2.40 -32.84
N ASP A 340 -1.75 1.09 -33.00
CA ASP A 340 -2.38 0.09 -32.17
C ASP A 340 -1.64 0.03 -30.85
N MET A 341 -2.23 0.70 -29.84
CA MET A 341 -1.76 0.65 -28.46
C MET A 341 -1.97 -0.74 -27.83
N SER A 342 -2.10 -1.80 -28.63
CA SER A 342 -2.22 -3.17 -28.12
C SER A 342 -0.91 -3.61 -27.48
N VAL A 343 -1.03 -4.33 -26.38
CA VAL A 343 0.12 -4.97 -25.76
C VAL A 343 0.50 -6.17 -26.59
N ILE A 344 1.75 -6.22 -27.00
CA ILE A 344 2.29 -7.27 -27.86
C ILE A 344 2.94 -8.37 -27.05
N ARG A 345 3.23 -9.50 -27.68
CA ARG A 345 3.92 -10.63 -27.05
C ARG A 345 5.44 -10.42 -27.04
N PRO A 346 6.14 -10.89 -25.98
CA PRO A 346 5.61 -11.60 -24.82
C PRO A 346 4.81 -10.67 -23.87
N LEU A 347 3.73 -11.20 -23.29
CA LEU A 347 2.86 -10.41 -22.40
C LEU A 347 2.26 -11.24 -21.26
N GLN A 348 1.89 -10.55 -20.19
CA GLN A 348 1.10 -11.11 -19.09
C GLN A 348 -0.34 -10.57 -19.16
N ASN A 349 -1.33 -11.44 -19.04
CA ASN A 349 -2.71 -11.09 -18.79
C ASN A 349 -3.08 -11.47 -17.36
N VAL A 350 -3.50 -10.49 -16.57
CA VAL A 350 -3.92 -10.70 -15.18
C VAL A 350 -5.38 -10.30 -15.05
N SER A 351 -6.20 -11.16 -14.48
CA SER A 351 -7.60 -10.86 -14.16
C SER A 351 -7.89 -11.20 -12.70
N ASN A 352 -8.47 -10.25 -11.97
CA ASN A 352 -8.78 -10.41 -10.57
C ASN A 352 -10.23 -10.11 -10.28
N HIS A 353 -10.85 -10.96 -9.43
CA HIS A 353 -12.14 -10.72 -8.82
C HIS A 353 -11.99 -10.78 -7.30
N LEU A 354 -12.43 -9.76 -6.61
CA LEU A 354 -12.36 -9.64 -5.16
C LEU A 354 -13.75 -9.37 -4.59
N PHE A 355 -14.19 -10.24 -3.69
CA PHE A 355 -15.44 -10.11 -2.95
C PHE A 355 -15.11 -10.01 -1.46
N ILE A 356 -15.68 -9.02 -0.77
CA ILE A 356 -15.48 -8.82 0.65
C ILE A 356 -16.82 -8.55 1.32
N TYR A 357 -17.06 -9.22 2.42
CA TYR A 357 -18.11 -8.89 3.37
C TYR A 357 -17.51 -8.67 4.76
N GLU A 358 -17.87 -7.55 5.38
CA GLU A 358 -17.46 -7.20 6.73
C GLU A 358 -18.69 -6.85 7.56
N ASN A 359 -18.81 -7.40 8.75
CA ASN A 359 -19.79 -7.01 9.73
C ASN A 359 -19.10 -6.62 11.04
N ASN A 360 -19.46 -5.44 11.54
CA ASN A 360 -19.03 -4.93 12.84
C ASN A 360 -20.26 -4.80 13.73
N TYR A 361 -20.24 -5.44 14.89
CA TYR A 361 -21.29 -5.41 15.88
C TYR A 361 -20.78 -4.79 17.17
N PHE A 362 -21.45 -3.75 17.66
CA PHE A 362 -21.05 -2.96 18.81
C PHE A 362 -22.03 -3.19 19.97
N ILE A 363 -21.51 -3.58 21.12
CA ILE A 363 -22.27 -3.73 22.36
C ILE A 363 -21.48 -3.08 23.49
N ASN A 364 -21.97 -1.95 24.01
CA ASN A 364 -21.27 -1.17 25.03
C ASN A 364 -19.81 -0.91 24.56
N ASN A 365 -18.83 -1.30 25.38
CA ASN A 365 -17.41 -1.13 25.08
C ASN A 365 -16.80 -2.33 24.33
N ASN A 366 -17.63 -3.18 23.73
CA ASN A 366 -17.17 -4.36 23.00
C ASN A 366 -17.46 -4.21 21.51
N LYS A 367 -16.54 -4.70 20.69
CA LYS A 367 -16.71 -4.81 19.24
C LYS A 367 -16.46 -6.25 18.81
N PHE A 368 -17.46 -6.83 18.14
CA PHE A 368 -17.29 -8.08 17.41
C PHE A 368 -17.19 -7.77 15.93
N SER A 369 -16.20 -8.34 15.26
CA SER A 369 -16.04 -8.18 13.81
C SER A 369 -16.00 -9.54 13.16
N PHE A 370 -16.82 -9.73 12.14
CA PHE A 370 -16.75 -10.85 11.21
C PHE A 370 -16.30 -10.34 9.85
N TYR A 371 -15.43 -11.07 9.21
CA TYR A 371 -14.91 -10.77 7.90
C TYR A 371 -14.89 -12.05 7.05
N ALA A 372 -15.37 -11.96 5.82
CA ALA A 372 -15.26 -12.98 4.79
C ALA A 372 -14.75 -12.32 3.50
N GLY A 373 -13.71 -12.90 2.91
CA GLY A 373 -13.13 -12.46 1.65
C GLY A 373 -12.93 -13.63 0.70
N HIS A 374 -13.14 -13.39 -0.59
CA HIS A 374 -12.90 -14.35 -1.65
C HIS A 374 -12.21 -13.64 -2.81
N PHE A 375 -11.05 -14.15 -3.20
CA PHE A 375 -10.20 -13.59 -4.24
C PHE A 375 -9.90 -14.64 -5.29
N ILE A 376 -10.13 -14.29 -6.54
CA ILE A 376 -9.82 -15.13 -7.72
C ILE A 376 -8.84 -14.33 -8.56
N ASN A 377 -7.67 -14.89 -8.80
CA ASN A 377 -6.67 -14.35 -9.69
C ASN A 377 -6.41 -15.36 -10.80
N ASN A 378 -6.55 -14.95 -12.06
CA ASN A 378 -6.08 -15.69 -13.21
C ASN A 378 -4.87 -14.96 -13.78
N LEU A 379 -3.76 -15.65 -13.94
CA LEU A 379 -2.53 -15.18 -14.58
C LEU A 379 -2.23 -16.02 -15.80
N LYS A 380 -2.07 -15.35 -16.96
CA LYS A 380 -1.65 -15.97 -18.22
C LYS A 380 -0.41 -15.27 -18.75
N GLU A 381 0.57 -16.04 -19.15
CA GLU A 381 1.73 -15.54 -19.88
C GLU A 381 1.71 -16.09 -21.31
N TYR A 382 1.90 -15.20 -22.25
CA TYR A 382 1.97 -15.50 -23.67
C TYR A 382 3.37 -15.15 -24.17
N GLU A 383 4.04 -16.15 -24.69
CA GLU A 383 5.27 -15.95 -25.41
C GLU A 383 4.96 -15.50 -26.87
N LYS A 384 5.44 -16.20 -27.87
CA LYS A 384 5.24 -15.85 -29.29
C LYS A 384 3.97 -16.44 -29.91
N VAL A 385 3.52 -17.53 -29.33
CA VAL A 385 2.36 -18.29 -29.86
C VAL A 385 1.03 -17.77 -29.30
N THR A 386 -0.08 -18.16 -29.96
CA THR A 386 -1.43 -17.69 -29.63
C THR A 386 -2.00 -18.31 -28.33
N TYR A 387 -1.46 -19.43 -27.88
CA TYR A 387 -1.85 -20.08 -26.64
C TYR A 387 -0.88 -19.68 -25.50
N PRO A 388 -1.34 -19.63 -24.26
CA PRO A 388 -0.49 -19.25 -23.14
C PRO A 388 0.58 -20.33 -22.85
N ALA A 389 1.81 -19.89 -22.59
CA ALA A 389 2.86 -20.73 -22.04
C ALA A 389 2.61 -21.04 -20.57
N PHE A 390 1.94 -20.14 -19.86
CA PHE A 390 1.52 -20.28 -18.49
C PHE A 390 0.08 -19.77 -18.32
N ASP A 391 -0.79 -20.57 -17.69
CA ASP A 391 -2.18 -20.20 -17.38
C ASP A 391 -2.57 -20.85 -16.07
N MET A 392 -2.75 -20.04 -15.03
CA MET A 392 -3.05 -20.53 -13.69
C MET A 392 -4.10 -19.68 -12.99
N ASP A 393 -5.02 -20.35 -12.30
CA ASP A 393 -5.94 -19.76 -11.35
C ASP A 393 -5.37 -19.91 -9.93
N LEU A 394 -5.37 -18.80 -9.19
CA LEU A 394 -5.18 -18.75 -7.75
C LEU A 394 -6.49 -18.32 -7.12
N VAL A 395 -7.06 -19.19 -6.30
CA VAL A 395 -8.27 -18.90 -5.53
C VAL A 395 -7.94 -18.84 -4.06
N SER A 396 -8.30 -17.76 -3.40
CA SER A 396 -8.08 -17.55 -1.95
C SER A 396 -9.38 -17.21 -1.25
N THR A 397 -9.71 -17.94 -0.19
CA THR A 397 -10.86 -17.66 0.68
C THR A 397 -10.37 -17.41 2.10
N GLN A 398 -10.80 -16.31 2.70
CA GLN A 398 -10.38 -15.91 4.03
C GLN A 398 -11.58 -15.61 4.93
N LEU A 399 -11.54 -16.15 6.16
CA LEU A 399 -12.48 -15.83 7.22
C LEU A 399 -11.73 -15.29 8.43
N ARG A 400 -12.28 -14.25 9.09
CA ARG A 400 -11.74 -13.72 10.34
C ARG A 400 -12.85 -13.40 11.32
N LEU A 401 -12.58 -13.73 12.57
CA LEU A 401 -13.36 -13.30 13.72
C LEU A 401 -12.45 -12.47 14.62
N ASN A 402 -12.94 -11.37 15.12
CA ASN A 402 -12.20 -10.53 16.05
C ASN A 402 -13.14 -10.01 17.14
N PHE A 403 -12.72 -10.13 18.37
CA PHE A 403 -13.35 -9.54 19.54
C PHE A 403 -12.41 -8.51 20.16
N ARG A 404 -12.91 -7.29 20.34
CA ARG A 404 -12.20 -6.21 21.03
C ARG A 404 -13.00 -5.73 22.22
N LYS A 405 -12.32 -5.61 23.35
CA LYS A 405 -12.87 -5.09 24.60
C LYS A 405 -11.93 -4.04 25.19
N LYS A 406 -12.47 -2.89 25.59
CA LYS A 406 -11.76 -1.89 26.35
C LYS A 406 -12.23 -1.90 27.80
N VAL A 407 -11.28 -2.01 28.74
CA VAL A 407 -11.54 -1.99 30.17
C VAL A 407 -10.54 -1.05 30.83
N ASN A 408 -10.99 0.13 31.22
CA ASN A 408 -10.13 1.19 31.77
C ASN A 408 -8.99 1.53 30.79
N TYR A 409 -7.75 1.28 31.22
CA TYR A 409 -6.52 1.55 30.45
C TYR A 409 -6.10 0.38 29.56
N PHE A 410 -6.83 -0.75 29.60
CA PHE A 410 -6.51 -1.94 28.83
C PHE A 410 -7.43 -2.09 27.64
N THR A 411 -6.85 -2.49 26.50
CA THR A 411 -7.60 -2.96 25.33
C THR A 411 -7.16 -4.39 25.04
N ILE A 412 -8.12 -5.29 24.99
CA ILE A 412 -7.92 -6.71 24.67
C ILE A 412 -8.46 -6.96 23.27
N ASN A 413 -7.63 -7.53 22.42
CA ASN A 413 -8.02 -8.00 21.09
C ASN A 413 -7.75 -9.50 21.01
N ILE A 414 -8.78 -10.29 20.74
CA ILE A 414 -8.67 -11.74 20.52
C ILE A 414 -9.30 -12.03 19.18
N GLY A 415 -8.69 -12.88 18.39
CA GLY A 415 -9.27 -13.23 17.11
C GLY A 415 -8.72 -14.51 16.52
N SER A 416 -9.41 -14.96 15.49
CA SER A 416 -9.02 -16.09 14.66
C SER A 416 -9.06 -15.71 13.18
N GLN A 417 -8.26 -16.39 12.40
CA GLN A 417 -8.20 -16.28 10.96
C GLN A 417 -8.07 -17.67 10.37
N ALA A 418 -8.82 -17.93 9.31
CA ALA A 418 -8.65 -19.13 8.49
C ALA A 418 -8.51 -18.69 7.04
N THR A 419 -7.56 -19.29 6.32
CA THR A 419 -7.32 -19.02 4.88
C THR A 419 -7.18 -20.35 4.16
N SER A 420 -7.80 -20.44 2.98
CA SER A 420 -7.65 -21.55 2.06
C SER A 420 -7.23 -21.00 0.70
N ASN A 421 -6.09 -21.46 0.19
CA ASN A 421 -5.56 -21.09 -1.11
C ASN A 421 -5.48 -22.34 -1.99
N SER A 422 -5.79 -22.19 -3.27
CA SER A 422 -5.69 -23.25 -4.28
C SER A 422 -5.08 -22.69 -5.55
N ASN A 423 -4.06 -23.35 -6.06
CA ASN A 423 -3.47 -23.13 -7.38
C ASN A 423 -3.98 -24.21 -8.33
N LYS A 424 -4.40 -23.81 -9.54
CA LYS A 424 -4.82 -24.73 -10.60
C LYS A 424 -4.31 -24.28 -11.96
N ASN A 425 -3.52 -25.12 -12.59
CA ASN A 425 -3.00 -24.90 -13.94
C ASN A 425 -4.00 -25.34 -15.02
N HIS A 426 -3.96 -24.64 -16.15
CA HIS A 426 -4.74 -24.93 -17.36
C HIS A 426 -3.83 -25.31 -18.55
N THR A 427 -2.52 -25.26 -18.38
CA THR A 427 -1.50 -25.70 -19.35
C THR A 427 -0.95 -27.07 -18.96
N VAL A 428 -0.39 -27.78 -19.94
CA VAL A 428 0.24 -29.10 -19.70
C VAL A 428 1.57 -28.93 -18.98
N ASP A 429 2.37 -27.97 -19.45
CA ASP A 429 3.63 -27.60 -18.82
C ASP A 429 3.35 -26.50 -17.79
N TYR A 430 3.93 -26.62 -16.62
CA TYR A 430 3.71 -25.68 -15.53
C TYR A 430 4.99 -25.50 -14.70
N LEU A 431 5.26 -24.27 -14.31
CA LEU A 431 6.38 -23.93 -13.41
C LEU A 431 6.02 -24.26 -11.95
N ILE A 432 4.80 -23.99 -11.54
CA ILE A 432 4.29 -24.19 -10.20
C ILE A 432 3.17 -25.23 -10.26
N PRO A 433 3.26 -26.35 -9.54
CA PRO A 433 2.26 -27.40 -9.60
C PRO A 433 0.91 -26.98 -8.98
N ASP A 434 -0.13 -27.74 -9.33
CA ASP A 434 -1.40 -27.69 -8.64
C ASP A 434 -1.22 -28.07 -7.17
N GLY A 435 -1.89 -27.31 -6.31
CA GLY A 435 -1.81 -27.60 -4.87
C GLY A 435 -2.67 -26.69 -4.04
N THR A 436 -2.77 -27.02 -2.76
CA THR A 436 -3.55 -26.23 -1.80
C THR A 436 -2.73 -25.87 -0.57
N SER A 437 -3.08 -24.76 0.05
CA SER A 437 -2.60 -24.44 1.38
C SER A 437 -3.74 -23.95 2.25
N ASN A 438 -3.92 -24.57 3.41
CA ASN A 438 -4.93 -24.22 4.39
C ASN A 438 -4.26 -23.77 5.68
N ASP A 439 -4.58 -22.57 6.16
CA ASP A 439 -4.02 -22.05 7.40
C ASP A 439 -5.11 -21.62 8.38
N ILE A 440 -4.82 -21.80 9.66
CA ILE A 440 -5.60 -21.29 10.77
C ILE A 440 -4.68 -20.62 11.79
N GLY A 441 -5.05 -19.40 12.20
CA GLY A 441 -4.31 -18.62 13.19
C GLY A 441 -5.21 -18.15 14.31
N LEU A 442 -4.69 -18.20 15.55
CA LEU A 442 -5.33 -17.65 16.75
C LEU A 442 -4.39 -16.59 17.34
N TYR A 443 -4.92 -15.43 17.70
CA TYR A 443 -4.11 -14.38 18.29
C TYR A 443 -4.79 -13.71 19.47
N SER A 444 -3.95 -13.20 20.38
CA SER A 444 -4.36 -12.33 21.48
C SER A 444 -3.37 -11.19 21.61
N ILE A 445 -3.89 -9.97 21.74
CA ILE A 445 -3.10 -8.76 21.94
C ILE A 445 -3.69 -8.01 23.11
N LEU A 446 -2.83 -7.67 24.06
CA LEU A 446 -3.14 -6.83 25.21
C LEU A 446 -2.40 -5.51 25.05
N ASP A 447 -3.14 -4.44 25.05
CA ASP A 447 -2.64 -3.08 25.00
C ASP A 447 -2.95 -2.37 26.32
N TYR A 448 -1.98 -1.67 26.85
CA TYR A 448 -2.13 -0.79 28.02
C TYR A 448 -1.69 0.61 27.66
N GLU A 449 -2.52 1.60 27.95
CA GLU A 449 -2.19 3.01 27.77
C GLU A 449 -2.72 3.84 28.93
N LYS A 450 -1.81 4.53 29.61
CA LYS A 450 -2.14 5.49 30.68
C LYS A 450 -1.27 6.72 30.57
N LYS A 451 -1.89 7.87 30.28
CA LYS A 451 -1.20 9.15 30.12
C LYS A 451 -0.07 9.05 29.06
N ASN A 452 1.16 9.10 29.54
CA ASN A 452 2.38 9.18 28.72
C ASN A 452 3.09 7.85 28.52
N LEU A 453 2.60 6.79 29.16
CA LEU A 453 3.19 5.44 29.09
C LEU A 453 2.19 4.46 28.51
N GLY A 454 2.67 3.62 27.61
CA GLY A 454 1.91 2.50 27.12
C GLY A 454 2.80 1.30 26.81
N PHE A 455 2.23 0.11 26.90
CA PHE A 455 2.87 -1.12 26.46
C PHE A 455 1.88 -2.03 25.77
N ASN A 456 2.39 -2.86 24.86
CA ASN A 456 1.60 -3.96 24.31
C ASN A 456 2.36 -5.27 24.41
N VAL A 457 1.60 -6.34 24.47
CA VAL A 457 2.11 -7.71 24.33
C VAL A 457 1.11 -8.50 23.51
N GLY A 458 1.59 -9.22 22.53
CA GLY A 458 0.75 -10.06 21.69
C GLY A 458 1.42 -11.38 21.36
N ALA A 459 0.61 -12.41 21.18
CA ALA A 459 1.03 -13.70 20.70
C ALA A 459 0.04 -14.23 19.66
N ARG A 460 0.55 -15.01 18.72
CA ARG A 460 -0.22 -15.67 17.68
C ARG A 460 0.30 -17.10 17.49
N LEU A 461 -0.62 -18.02 17.35
CA LEU A 461 -0.37 -19.42 17.01
C LEU A 461 -0.91 -19.64 15.61
N ASP A 462 -0.10 -20.21 14.74
CA ASP A 462 -0.49 -20.53 13.37
C ASP A 462 -0.20 -22.00 13.08
N TYR A 463 -1.13 -22.62 12.37
CA TYR A 463 -1.01 -23.95 11.80
C TYR A 463 -1.35 -23.86 10.31
N LYS A 464 -0.49 -24.40 9.46
CA LYS A 464 -0.65 -24.39 8.00
C LYS A 464 -0.36 -25.78 7.45
N GLU A 465 -1.26 -26.28 6.64
CA GLU A 465 -1.11 -27.48 5.85
C GLU A 465 -0.88 -27.11 4.38
N VAL A 466 0.08 -27.74 3.74
CA VAL A 466 0.37 -27.59 2.30
C VAL A 466 0.29 -28.97 1.66
N THR A 467 -0.49 -29.07 0.58
CA THR A 467 -0.63 -30.33 -0.19
C THR A 467 -0.32 -30.09 -1.65
N CYS A 468 0.33 -31.06 -2.29
CA CYS A 468 0.62 -31.11 -3.70
C CYS A 468 0.51 -32.54 -4.20
N ASP A 469 -0.60 -32.88 -4.86
CA ASP A 469 -0.93 -34.26 -5.24
C ASP A 469 0.07 -34.81 -6.27
N SER A 470 0.53 -33.96 -7.21
CA SER A 470 1.51 -34.36 -8.24
C SER A 470 2.80 -34.92 -7.68
N TYR A 471 3.19 -34.46 -6.48
CA TYR A 471 4.41 -34.87 -5.78
C TYR A 471 4.10 -35.78 -4.59
N ASN A 472 2.86 -36.22 -4.40
CA ASN A 472 2.41 -36.97 -3.22
C ASN A 472 2.90 -36.32 -1.91
N PHE A 473 2.81 -35.01 -1.84
CA PHE A 473 3.33 -34.20 -0.74
C PHE A 473 2.20 -33.69 0.13
N GLN A 474 2.34 -33.88 1.42
CA GLN A 474 1.54 -33.27 2.47
C GLN A 474 2.43 -32.94 3.64
N ASN A 475 2.53 -31.67 4.00
CA ASN A 475 3.32 -31.23 5.13
C ASN A 475 2.59 -30.16 5.95
N ASN A 476 2.89 -30.14 7.24
CA ASN A 476 2.28 -29.25 8.21
C ASN A 476 3.33 -28.35 8.86
N PHE A 477 3.05 -27.08 8.90
CA PHE A 477 3.91 -26.06 9.50
C PHE A 477 3.19 -25.42 10.70
N SER A 478 3.82 -25.44 11.89
CA SER A 478 3.30 -24.79 13.08
C SER A 478 4.26 -23.73 13.57
N SER A 479 3.75 -22.60 14.02
CA SER A 479 4.60 -21.53 14.52
C SER A 479 3.93 -20.67 15.58
N VAL A 480 4.79 -20.04 16.40
CA VAL A 480 4.41 -19.02 17.37
C VAL A 480 5.06 -17.70 16.99
N SER A 481 4.25 -16.68 16.77
CA SER A 481 4.69 -15.31 16.58
C SER A 481 4.37 -14.48 17.82
N SER A 482 5.23 -13.51 18.13
CA SER A 482 5.05 -12.62 19.29
C SER A 482 5.44 -11.20 18.97
N SER A 483 4.84 -10.26 19.67
CA SER A 483 5.21 -8.84 19.62
C SER A 483 5.10 -8.24 21.00
N SER A 484 6.06 -7.39 21.35
CA SER A 484 6.02 -6.56 22.55
C SER A 484 6.51 -5.16 22.22
N GLY A 485 5.83 -4.16 22.76
CA GLY A 485 6.16 -2.77 22.52
C GLY A 485 6.08 -1.95 23.79
N LEU A 486 6.94 -0.96 23.90
CA LEU A 486 6.94 0.06 24.94
C LEU A 486 6.89 1.43 24.29
N PHE A 487 6.03 2.28 24.80
CA PHE A 487 5.84 3.65 24.34
C PHE A 487 5.97 4.60 25.53
N TYR A 488 6.73 5.66 25.34
CA TYR A 488 6.82 6.74 26.32
C TYR A 488 6.80 8.10 25.63
N LYS A 489 5.91 8.99 26.10
CA LYS A 489 5.78 10.37 25.62
C LYS A 489 6.18 11.33 26.74
N TYR A 490 7.07 12.26 26.43
CA TYR A 490 7.43 13.36 27.31
C TYR A 490 7.45 14.67 26.53
N LYS A 491 6.47 15.52 26.81
CA LYS A 491 6.24 16.74 26.02
C LYS A 491 6.15 16.41 24.52
N ASP A 492 7.06 16.97 23.74
CA ASP A 492 7.14 16.83 22.27
C ASP A 492 8.00 15.62 21.83
N HIS A 493 8.49 14.84 22.79
CA HIS A 493 9.32 13.67 22.54
C HIS A 493 8.51 12.39 22.69
N VAL A 494 8.67 11.50 21.75
CA VAL A 494 8.07 10.17 21.77
C VAL A 494 9.14 9.12 21.48
N ILE A 495 9.24 8.12 22.33
CA ILE A 495 10.12 6.97 22.14
C ILE A 495 9.27 5.72 22.11
N ARG A 496 9.52 4.85 21.11
CA ARG A 496 8.97 3.51 21.02
C ARG A 496 10.08 2.50 20.88
N LEU A 497 9.94 1.41 21.61
CA LEU A 497 10.77 0.23 21.48
C LEU A 497 9.84 -0.93 21.12
N THR A 498 10.11 -1.62 20.03
CA THR A 498 9.28 -2.77 19.60
C THR A 498 10.19 -3.96 19.33
N TYR A 499 9.86 -5.09 19.95
CA TYR A 499 10.43 -6.39 19.61
C TYR A 499 9.32 -7.26 19.01
N SER A 500 9.61 -7.95 17.92
CA SER A 500 8.63 -8.82 17.26
C SER A 500 9.28 -10.03 16.61
N SER A 501 8.50 -11.10 16.52
CA SER A 501 8.85 -12.29 15.76
C SER A 501 7.74 -12.63 14.78
N ALA A 502 8.13 -13.13 13.62
CA ALA A 502 7.24 -13.67 12.60
C ALA A 502 7.89 -14.89 11.96
N PHE A 503 7.09 -15.66 11.25
CA PHE A 503 7.56 -16.78 10.46
C PHE A 503 7.00 -16.70 9.04
N ARG A 504 7.52 -17.49 8.13
CA ARG A 504 6.95 -17.72 6.80
C ARG A 504 7.17 -19.19 6.43
N SER A 505 6.10 -19.85 6.02
CA SER A 505 6.21 -21.20 5.46
C SER A 505 6.72 -21.13 4.01
N PRO A 506 7.42 -22.17 3.53
CA PRO A 506 7.73 -22.30 2.12
C PRO A 506 6.45 -22.32 1.28
N HIS A 507 6.54 -21.76 0.05
CA HIS A 507 5.47 -21.75 -0.92
C HIS A 507 5.60 -22.91 -1.91
N LEU A 508 4.50 -23.26 -2.60
CA LEU A 508 4.52 -24.31 -3.64
C LEU A 508 5.58 -24.07 -4.72
N SER A 509 5.78 -22.81 -5.13
CA SER A 509 6.85 -22.46 -6.07
C SER A 509 8.24 -22.73 -5.53
N GLU A 510 8.48 -22.44 -4.26
CA GLU A 510 9.78 -22.68 -3.63
C GLU A 510 10.05 -24.17 -3.39
N LEU A 511 8.98 -24.95 -3.14
CA LEU A 511 9.06 -26.38 -2.89
C LEU A 511 9.18 -27.21 -4.19
N PHE A 512 8.47 -26.81 -5.26
CA PHE A 512 8.21 -27.69 -6.39
C PHE A 512 8.31 -27.03 -7.77
N SER A 513 8.87 -25.83 -7.90
CA SER A 513 9.16 -25.31 -9.25
C SER A 513 10.05 -26.28 -10.01
N ASP A 514 9.70 -26.61 -11.24
CA ASP A 514 10.47 -27.47 -12.12
C ASP A 514 10.17 -27.10 -13.58
N GLY A 515 10.85 -26.07 -14.09
CA GLY A 515 10.57 -25.58 -15.43
C GLY A 515 11.19 -24.21 -15.72
N VAL A 516 10.98 -23.78 -16.95
CA VAL A 516 11.43 -22.47 -17.44
C VAL A 516 10.48 -21.39 -16.92
N HIS A 517 11.03 -20.41 -16.23
CA HIS A 517 10.34 -19.16 -15.90
C HIS A 517 10.56 -18.19 -17.07
N HIS A 518 9.62 -18.18 -18.00
CA HIS A 518 9.75 -17.47 -19.26
C HIS A 518 10.05 -15.98 -19.09
N GLY A 519 9.36 -15.28 -18.17
CA GLY A 519 9.61 -13.87 -17.88
C GLY A 519 11.01 -13.52 -17.37
N THR A 520 11.87 -14.52 -17.07
CA THR A 520 13.23 -14.32 -16.55
C THR A 520 14.31 -15.09 -17.29
N ASN A 521 13.94 -15.89 -18.28
CA ASN A 521 14.87 -16.76 -19.04
C ASN A 521 15.74 -17.62 -18.13
N ARG A 522 15.18 -18.25 -17.11
CA ARG A 522 15.88 -19.12 -16.19
C ARG A 522 15.07 -20.39 -15.94
N TYR A 523 15.76 -21.50 -15.73
CA TYR A 523 15.15 -22.74 -15.27
C TYR A 523 15.11 -22.74 -13.74
N GLU A 524 13.94 -22.87 -13.11
CA GLU A 524 13.80 -22.86 -11.65
C GLU A 524 13.59 -24.27 -11.11
N LEU A 525 14.37 -24.63 -10.08
CA LEU A 525 14.23 -25.85 -9.32
C LEU A 525 13.81 -25.55 -7.90
N GLY A 526 12.69 -26.14 -7.48
CA GLY A 526 12.21 -26.14 -6.12
C GLY A 526 13.00 -27.08 -5.22
N ASN A 527 12.76 -26.97 -3.92
CA ASN A 527 13.38 -27.84 -2.92
C ASN A 527 12.34 -28.23 -1.86
N SER A 528 11.93 -29.50 -1.90
CA SER A 528 10.90 -30.04 -0.98
C SER A 528 11.34 -30.13 0.49
N ASN A 529 12.64 -29.95 0.77
CA ASN A 529 13.22 -30.02 2.12
C ASN A 529 13.25 -28.65 2.84
N LEU A 530 12.71 -27.60 2.23
CA LEU A 530 12.68 -26.28 2.86
C LEU A 530 11.83 -26.28 4.15
N ASP A 531 12.34 -25.62 5.18
CA ASP A 531 11.67 -25.38 6.46
C ASP A 531 11.19 -23.93 6.57
N ILE A 532 10.46 -23.62 7.63
CA ILE A 532 9.93 -22.27 7.89
C ILE A 532 11.04 -21.25 8.11
N GLU A 533 10.90 -20.08 7.49
CA GLU A 533 11.71 -18.91 7.86
C GLU A 533 11.24 -18.36 9.22
N LYS A 534 12.18 -17.94 10.07
CA LYS A 534 11.90 -17.35 11.39
C LYS A 534 12.58 -15.99 11.52
N GLY A 535 11.80 -14.92 11.41
CA GLY A 535 12.27 -13.55 11.57
C GLY A 535 12.13 -13.05 13.01
N ARG A 536 13.12 -12.34 13.53
CA ARG A 536 13.09 -11.59 14.79
C ARG A 536 13.59 -10.18 14.53
N GLN A 537 12.86 -9.20 15.03
CA GLN A 537 13.17 -7.79 14.75
C GLN A 537 13.09 -6.95 16.00
N LEU A 538 14.01 -6.01 16.10
CA LEU A 538 14.06 -4.95 17.09
C LEU A 538 14.01 -3.61 16.36
N ASP A 539 13.03 -2.76 16.71
CA ASP A 539 12.89 -1.39 16.22
C ASP A 539 12.93 -0.42 17.38
N ILE A 540 13.65 0.68 17.20
CA ILE A 540 13.60 1.83 18.08
C ILE A 540 13.14 3.01 17.25
N LYS A 541 12.08 3.69 17.66
CA LYS A 541 11.63 4.91 16.99
C LYS A 541 11.62 6.06 17.97
N TYR A 542 12.42 7.05 17.67
CA TYR A 542 12.41 8.33 18.35
C TYR A 542 11.78 9.38 17.47
N GLN A 543 10.82 10.11 17.99
CA GLN A 543 10.17 11.23 17.34
C GLN A 543 10.23 12.46 18.25
N TRP A 544 10.64 13.57 17.69
CA TRP A 544 10.52 14.89 18.25
C TRP A 544 9.90 15.84 17.25
N SER A 545 8.92 16.63 17.71
CA SER A 545 8.29 17.64 16.88
C SER A 545 8.09 18.92 17.67
N SER A 546 8.57 20.02 17.14
CA SER A 546 8.29 21.37 17.62
C SER A 546 7.38 22.09 16.63
N GLN A 547 7.08 23.34 16.92
CA GLN A 547 6.25 24.17 16.02
C GLN A 547 6.82 24.33 14.61
N HIS A 548 8.15 24.26 14.42
CA HIS A 548 8.81 24.52 13.14
C HIS A 548 9.74 23.40 12.66
N PHE A 549 10.03 22.44 13.51
CA PHE A 549 11.00 21.40 13.22
C PHE A 549 10.53 20.04 13.74
N GLY A 550 10.63 19.02 12.92
CA GLY A 550 10.32 17.64 13.26
C GLY A 550 11.47 16.70 12.90
N VAL A 551 11.74 15.72 13.76
CA VAL A 551 12.75 14.67 13.55
C VAL A 551 12.15 13.32 13.88
N ILE A 552 12.38 12.33 13.02
CA ILE A 552 12.11 10.93 13.29
C ILE A 552 13.38 10.14 13.00
N LEU A 553 13.78 9.33 13.98
CA LEU A 553 14.90 8.40 13.87
C LEU A 553 14.36 6.99 14.12
N ASN A 554 14.62 6.05 13.21
CA ASN A 554 14.18 4.68 13.34
C ASN A 554 15.29 3.68 12.96
N PRO A 555 16.28 3.43 13.84
CA PRO A 555 17.18 2.28 13.69
C PRO A 555 16.41 0.97 13.88
N PHE A 556 16.82 -0.05 13.11
CA PHE A 556 16.24 -1.38 13.17
C PHE A 556 17.30 -2.47 12.98
N LEU A 557 17.02 -3.64 13.53
CA LEU A 557 17.83 -4.86 13.39
C LEU A 557 16.89 -6.05 13.25
N GLN A 558 17.05 -6.81 12.19
CA GLN A 558 16.29 -8.02 11.92
C GLN A 558 17.24 -9.21 11.65
N ASN A 559 16.95 -10.33 12.31
CA ASN A 559 17.63 -11.61 12.06
C ASN A 559 16.59 -12.60 11.52
N ILE A 560 16.90 -13.25 10.42
CA ILE A 560 16.05 -14.28 9.79
C ILE A 560 16.85 -15.57 9.75
N LYS A 561 16.29 -16.62 10.35
CA LYS A 561 16.80 -18.00 10.24
C LYS A 561 16.10 -18.72 9.12
N ASN A 562 16.79 -19.69 8.50
CA ASN A 562 16.28 -20.49 7.38
C ASN A 562 15.77 -19.60 6.23
N TYR A 563 16.56 -18.58 5.86
CA TYR A 563 16.16 -17.62 4.83
C TYR A 563 16.13 -18.32 3.45
N ILE A 564 14.96 -18.42 2.84
CA ILE A 564 14.77 -19.04 1.53
C ILE A 564 15.26 -18.08 0.44
N SER A 565 16.14 -18.55 -0.42
CA SER A 565 16.72 -17.78 -1.53
C SER A 565 16.77 -18.66 -2.78
N ILE A 566 16.64 -18.02 -3.93
CA ILE A 566 16.89 -18.68 -5.20
C ILE A 566 18.29 -18.30 -5.69
N ASN A 567 19.12 -19.28 -6.02
CA ASN A 567 20.52 -19.06 -6.37
C ASN A 567 20.87 -19.77 -7.69
N PRO A 568 21.70 -19.15 -8.56
CA PRO A 568 22.13 -19.78 -9.80
C PRO A 568 23.09 -20.93 -9.53
N LEU A 569 22.94 -21.98 -10.34
CA LEU A 569 23.85 -23.10 -10.44
C LEU A 569 24.72 -22.97 -11.71
N ASP A 570 25.84 -23.74 -11.76
CA ASP A 570 26.70 -23.83 -12.96
C ASP A 570 26.14 -24.87 -13.96
N SER A 571 24.85 -25.02 -14.06
CA SER A 571 24.16 -25.95 -14.97
C SER A 571 23.20 -25.21 -15.89
N ILE A 572 23.00 -25.78 -17.08
CA ILE A 572 22.08 -25.26 -18.10
C ILE A 572 21.09 -26.38 -18.44
N ILE A 573 19.80 -26.08 -18.39
CA ILE A 573 18.69 -26.96 -18.83
C ILE A 573 17.85 -26.15 -19.80
N GLU A 574 17.48 -26.74 -20.94
CA GLU A 574 16.66 -26.10 -21.99
C GLU A 574 17.21 -24.71 -22.41
N ASN A 575 18.51 -24.62 -22.61
CA ASN A 575 19.24 -23.38 -22.90
C ASN A 575 19.12 -22.26 -21.85
N ASN A 576 18.57 -22.55 -20.66
CA ASN A 576 18.43 -21.62 -19.56
C ASN A 576 19.36 -21.98 -18.41
N ARG A 577 19.95 -21.00 -17.78
CA ARG A 577 20.71 -21.20 -16.54
C ARG A 577 19.77 -21.69 -15.43
N VAL A 578 20.23 -22.71 -14.69
CA VAL A 578 19.43 -23.28 -13.59
C VAL A 578 19.57 -22.44 -12.33
N PHE A 579 18.45 -22.19 -11.67
CA PHE A 579 18.36 -21.54 -10.37
C PHE A 579 17.64 -22.46 -9.39
N GLU A 580 18.23 -22.73 -8.24
CA GLU A 580 17.67 -23.62 -7.22
C GLU A 580 17.26 -22.84 -5.96
N TYR A 581 16.12 -23.23 -5.38
CA TYR A 581 15.69 -22.73 -4.08
C TYR A 581 16.45 -23.40 -2.96
N THR A 582 17.14 -22.60 -2.14
CA THR A 582 17.98 -23.03 -1.01
C THR A 582 17.64 -22.23 0.24
N GLN A 583 18.11 -22.69 1.40
CA GLN A 583 17.99 -21.95 2.65
C GLN A 583 19.34 -21.55 3.21
N PHE A 584 19.47 -20.30 3.62
CA PHE A 584 20.59 -19.84 4.42
C PHE A 584 20.25 -19.97 5.91
N GLU A 585 21.20 -20.47 6.71
CA GLU A 585 20.99 -20.68 8.14
C GLU A 585 20.64 -19.37 8.85
N LYS A 586 21.36 -18.28 8.51
CA LYS A 586 21.17 -16.98 9.14
C LYS A 586 21.45 -15.82 8.20
N VAL A 587 20.49 -14.90 8.15
CA VAL A 587 20.61 -13.59 7.50
C VAL A 587 20.33 -12.49 8.51
N THR A 588 21.10 -11.40 8.45
CA THR A 588 20.89 -10.18 9.23
C THR A 588 20.58 -9.01 8.29
N ILE A 589 19.54 -8.25 8.60
CA ILE A 589 19.20 -7.00 7.94
C ILE A 589 19.21 -5.91 9.01
N SER A 590 19.99 -4.86 8.79
CA SER A 590 20.09 -3.73 9.70
C SER A 590 20.02 -2.42 8.93
N GLY A 591 19.64 -1.38 9.60
CA GLY A 591 19.57 -0.08 8.96
C GLY A 591 19.03 1.02 9.85
N MET A 592 18.85 2.19 9.24
CA MET A 592 18.30 3.36 9.90
C MET A 592 17.51 4.21 8.90
N GLU A 593 16.39 4.72 9.36
CA GLU A 593 15.57 5.69 8.65
C GLU A 593 15.54 6.99 9.43
N ILE A 594 15.83 8.08 8.74
CA ILE A 594 15.82 9.44 9.29
C ILE A 594 14.85 10.26 8.48
N ASN A 595 13.90 10.93 9.14
CA ASN A 595 13.02 11.90 8.50
C ASN A 595 13.13 13.23 9.24
N LEU A 596 13.35 14.27 8.47
CA LEU A 596 13.46 15.65 8.93
C LEU A 596 12.38 16.47 8.25
N HIS A 597 11.74 17.33 9.03
CA HIS A 597 10.81 18.33 8.54
C HIS A 597 11.16 19.68 9.11
N TYR A 598 11.16 20.69 8.25
CA TYR A 598 11.40 22.06 8.68
C TYR A 598 10.50 23.02 7.91
N HIS A 599 9.85 23.91 8.66
CA HIS A 599 9.16 25.03 8.06
C HIS A 599 9.58 26.33 8.76
N PRO A 600 10.21 27.26 8.02
CA PRO A 600 10.84 28.43 8.62
C PRO A 600 9.80 29.42 9.15
N HIS A 601 10.07 29.99 10.32
CA HIS A 601 9.19 30.98 10.95
C HIS A 601 8.92 32.22 10.06
N PHE A 602 9.91 32.64 9.30
CA PHE A 602 9.78 33.80 8.40
C PHE A 602 8.98 33.52 7.11
N MET A 603 8.71 32.22 6.80
CA MET A 603 8.01 31.81 5.59
C MET A 603 7.21 30.52 5.86
N HIS A 604 6.10 30.63 6.60
CA HIS A 604 5.29 29.49 7.05
C HIS A 604 4.70 28.62 5.94
N ASN A 605 4.67 29.10 4.73
CA ASN A 605 4.20 28.37 3.54
C ASN A 605 5.31 27.61 2.81
N LEU A 606 6.56 27.69 3.27
CA LEU A 606 7.68 26.88 2.78
C LEU A 606 7.86 25.65 3.68
N HIS A 607 7.85 24.47 3.07
CA HIS A 607 8.07 23.18 3.74
C HIS A 607 9.30 22.52 3.13
N LEU A 608 10.23 22.13 4.00
CA LEU A 608 11.43 21.37 3.65
C LEU A 608 11.34 20.02 4.33
N GLU A 609 11.31 18.95 3.55
CA GLU A 609 11.27 17.58 4.04
C GLU A 609 12.48 16.83 3.51
N GLN A 610 13.14 16.06 4.36
CA GLN A 610 14.25 15.22 3.96
C GLN A 610 14.13 13.86 4.61
N SER A 611 14.30 12.81 3.83
CA SER A 611 14.42 11.45 4.35
C SER A 611 15.74 10.83 3.90
N TYR A 612 16.35 10.10 4.82
CA TYR A 612 17.53 9.27 4.54
C TYR A 612 17.25 7.84 4.97
N SER A 613 17.47 6.88 4.08
CA SER A 613 17.29 5.45 4.36
C SER A 613 18.57 4.67 4.08
N ILE A 614 18.97 3.90 5.06
CA ILE A 614 20.15 3.01 5.03
C ILE A 614 19.66 1.59 5.27
N VAL A 615 20.08 0.65 4.43
CA VAL A 615 19.80 -0.79 4.58
C VAL A 615 21.07 -1.56 4.26
N GLU A 616 21.48 -2.40 5.18
CA GLU A 616 22.56 -3.35 5.01
C GLU A 616 22.07 -4.77 5.26
N THR A 617 22.51 -5.70 4.43
CA THR A 617 22.17 -7.11 4.57
C THR A 617 23.44 -7.94 4.72
N LYS A 618 23.36 -9.02 5.48
CA LYS A 618 24.47 -9.96 5.61
C LYS A 618 23.96 -11.39 5.65
N ASN A 619 24.44 -12.19 4.70
CA ASN A 619 24.32 -13.64 4.74
C ASN A 619 25.52 -14.19 5.52
N HIS A 620 25.26 -14.87 6.64
CA HIS A 620 26.33 -15.40 7.51
C HIS A 620 26.95 -16.67 6.98
N ASP A 621 26.28 -17.43 6.12
CA ASP A 621 26.77 -18.69 5.57
C ASP A 621 27.85 -18.43 4.50
N THR A 622 27.63 -17.44 3.66
CA THR A 622 28.53 -17.04 2.58
C THR A 622 29.46 -15.88 2.94
N ASN A 623 29.15 -15.19 4.06
CA ASN A 623 29.75 -13.93 4.49
C ASN A 623 29.65 -12.79 3.45
N LYS A 624 28.64 -12.85 2.57
CA LYS A 624 28.33 -11.86 1.52
C LYS A 624 27.01 -11.14 1.80
N TYR A 625 26.64 -10.23 0.91
CA TYR A 625 25.36 -9.52 0.95
C TYR A 625 24.25 -10.34 0.27
N LEU A 626 22.98 -10.02 0.60
CA LEU A 626 21.83 -10.55 -0.13
C LEU A 626 21.70 -9.86 -1.49
N ALA A 627 21.22 -10.62 -2.47
CA ALA A 627 20.82 -10.05 -3.75
C ALA A 627 19.69 -9.04 -3.58
N LEU A 628 19.67 -8.03 -4.46
CA LEU A 628 18.62 -7.00 -4.52
C LEU A 628 18.52 -6.19 -3.21
N THR A 629 19.63 -5.99 -2.52
CA THR A 629 19.73 -5.05 -1.40
C THR A 629 19.63 -3.62 -1.92
N PRO A 630 18.64 -2.81 -1.50
CA PRO A 630 18.46 -1.45 -2.02
C PRO A 630 19.68 -0.56 -1.79
N SER A 631 19.98 0.32 -2.74
CA SER A 631 20.91 1.42 -2.51
C SER A 631 20.42 2.33 -1.39
N ASN A 632 21.35 2.90 -0.63
CA ASN A 632 21.02 3.99 0.30
C ASN A 632 20.49 5.19 -0.47
N LYS A 633 19.52 5.92 0.11
CA LYS A 633 18.87 7.04 -0.59
C LYS A 633 18.64 8.24 0.31
N ILE A 634 18.84 9.43 -0.26
CA ILE A 634 18.35 10.70 0.28
C ILE A 634 17.23 11.19 -0.62
N LYS A 635 16.08 11.52 -0.04
CA LYS A 635 14.97 12.18 -0.74
C LYS A 635 14.73 13.52 -0.08
N THR A 636 14.72 14.59 -0.87
CA THR A 636 14.46 15.94 -0.39
C THR A 636 13.25 16.50 -1.14
N LYS A 637 12.28 17.03 -0.40
CA LYS A 637 11.12 17.72 -0.95
C LYS A 637 11.11 19.15 -0.46
N VAL A 638 10.96 20.07 -1.39
CA VAL A 638 10.75 21.48 -1.13
C VAL A 638 9.38 21.84 -1.66
N ARG A 639 8.46 22.31 -0.79
CA ARG A 639 7.11 22.72 -1.20
C ARG A 639 6.81 24.13 -0.73
N ILE A 640 6.19 24.91 -1.61
CA ILE A 640 5.66 26.24 -1.32
C ILE A 640 4.16 26.21 -1.54
N ASP A 641 3.38 26.51 -0.46
CA ASP A 641 1.94 26.64 -0.51
C ASP A 641 1.53 28.10 -0.77
N PHE A 642 0.55 28.30 -1.64
CA PHE A 642 0.05 29.64 -1.97
C PHE A 642 -1.32 29.87 -1.34
N LYS A 643 -1.44 30.93 -0.54
CA LYS A 643 -2.75 31.35 0.00
C LYS A 643 -3.64 31.83 -1.14
N GLN A 644 -4.84 31.31 -1.24
CA GLN A 644 -5.81 31.64 -2.31
C GLN A 644 -6.13 33.14 -2.46
N LYS A 645 -5.77 33.99 -1.48
CA LYS A 645 -5.95 35.43 -1.56
C LYS A 645 -5.05 36.12 -2.60
N ASN A 646 -3.84 35.59 -2.83
CA ASN A 646 -2.84 36.24 -3.69
C ASN A 646 -2.82 35.67 -5.11
N LEU A 647 -2.91 34.33 -5.24
CA LEU A 647 -2.94 33.62 -6.52
C LEU A 647 -4.10 32.61 -6.44
N LYS A 648 -5.30 33.03 -6.87
CA LYS A 648 -6.57 32.30 -6.68
C LYS A 648 -6.61 30.91 -7.28
N PHE A 649 -5.72 30.61 -8.23
CA PHE A 649 -5.69 29.33 -8.96
C PHE A 649 -4.52 28.41 -8.54
N LEU A 650 -3.42 28.96 -8.01
CA LEU A 650 -2.23 28.19 -7.64
C LEU A 650 -2.35 27.69 -6.21
N LYS A 651 -2.23 26.37 -6.01
CA LYS A 651 -2.22 25.72 -4.70
C LYS A 651 -0.82 25.61 -4.12
N ASN A 652 0.05 24.90 -4.82
CA ASN A 652 1.44 24.70 -4.41
C ASN A 652 2.35 24.41 -5.60
N ILE A 653 3.64 24.58 -5.34
CA ILE A 653 4.74 24.12 -6.18
C ILE A 653 5.61 23.23 -5.32
N SER A 654 5.94 22.05 -5.83
CA SER A 654 6.78 21.07 -5.14
C SER A 654 7.96 20.67 -6.02
N LEU A 655 9.14 20.61 -5.42
CA LEU A 655 10.35 20.07 -6.03
C LEU A 655 10.76 18.82 -5.21
N TYR A 656 11.02 17.73 -5.92
CA TYR A 656 11.49 16.49 -5.33
C TYR A 656 12.88 16.18 -5.88
N HIS A 657 13.84 15.96 -5.01
CA HIS A 657 15.17 15.50 -5.36
C HIS A 657 15.44 14.16 -4.74
N ILE A 658 15.90 13.21 -5.53
CA ILE A 658 16.30 11.87 -5.12
C ILE A 658 17.77 11.69 -5.45
N TYR A 659 18.59 11.49 -4.43
CA TYR A 659 19.96 11.03 -4.56
C TYR A 659 20.04 9.58 -4.14
N SER A 660 20.41 8.70 -5.06
CA SER A 660 20.72 7.29 -4.80
C SER A 660 22.22 7.12 -4.76
N PHE A 661 22.72 6.55 -3.68
CA PHE A 661 24.14 6.20 -3.58
C PHE A 661 24.45 5.00 -4.48
N GLU A 662 25.71 4.86 -4.86
CA GLU A 662 26.19 3.65 -5.51
C GLU A 662 25.90 2.42 -4.63
N GLN A 663 25.69 1.25 -5.26
CA GLN A 663 25.51 -0.01 -4.55
C GLN A 663 26.59 -0.99 -4.96
N ASN A 664 27.62 -1.06 -4.13
CA ASN A 664 28.75 -1.98 -4.30
C ASN A 664 28.65 -3.22 -3.40
N ASN A 665 27.72 -3.20 -2.42
CA ASN A 665 27.46 -4.29 -1.49
C ASN A 665 26.48 -5.28 -2.12
N VAL A 666 26.94 -6.04 -3.08
CA VAL A 666 26.13 -6.94 -3.91
C VAL A 666 26.37 -8.42 -3.57
N SER A 667 25.44 -9.27 -3.99
CA SER A 667 25.61 -10.72 -3.89
C SER A 667 26.64 -11.23 -4.89
N GLN A 668 26.96 -12.53 -4.84
CA GLN A 668 27.99 -13.15 -5.70
C GLN A 668 27.68 -13.04 -7.20
N PHE A 669 26.41 -13.00 -7.57
CA PHE A 669 25.94 -13.05 -8.96
C PHE A 669 25.19 -11.77 -9.37
N GLU A 670 25.51 -10.66 -8.72
CA GLU A 670 24.84 -9.40 -8.95
C GLU A 670 25.84 -8.31 -9.31
N LEU A 671 25.47 -7.48 -10.28
CA LEU A 671 26.30 -6.34 -10.69
C LEU A 671 26.10 -5.16 -9.74
N PRO A 672 27.16 -4.41 -9.40
CA PRO A 672 27.06 -3.13 -8.73
C PRO A 672 26.35 -2.11 -9.64
N THR A 673 25.87 -1.02 -9.06
CA THR A 673 25.23 0.07 -9.79
C THR A 673 25.73 1.42 -9.30
N ASP A 674 25.84 2.37 -10.21
CA ASP A 674 26.32 3.72 -9.94
C ASP A 674 25.31 4.56 -9.15
N SER A 675 25.79 5.66 -8.58
CA SER A 675 24.96 6.67 -7.97
C SER A 675 24.25 7.52 -9.03
N TYR A 676 23.09 8.08 -8.68
CA TYR A 676 22.34 8.97 -9.58
C TYR A 676 21.57 10.06 -8.85
N ASN A 677 21.20 11.10 -9.59
CA ASN A 677 20.41 12.24 -9.12
C ASN A 677 19.18 12.44 -10.00
N VAL A 678 17.99 12.43 -9.43
CA VAL A 678 16.76 12.71 -10.16
C VAL A 678 16.01 13.87 -9.50
N VAL A 679 15.59 14.83 -10.30
CA VAL A 679 14.79 15.98 -9.86
C VAL A 679 13.46 15.97 -10.59
N ASN A 680 12.36 16.06 -9.81
CA ASN A 680 10.99 16.19 -10.31
C ASN A 680 10.38 17.50 -9.81
N VAL A 681 9.47 18.09 -10.57
CA VAL A 681 8.76 19.33 -10.23
C VAL A 681 7.29 19.16 -10.50
N ASP A 682 6.45 19.50 -9.51
CA ASP A 682 5.00 19.48 -9.63
C ASP A 682 4.41 20.86 -9.32
N VAL A 683 3.42 21.26 -10.10
CA VAL A 683 2.63 22.47 -9.90
C VAL A 683 1.15 22.09 -9.79
N SER A 684 0.55 22.36 -8.63
CA SER A 684 -0.84 22.07 -8.34
C SER A 684 -1.69 23.33 -8.39
N CYS A 685 -2.76 23.30 -9.17
CA CYS A 685 -3.69 24.40 -9.38
C CYS A 685 -5.14 23.97 -9.06
N MET A 686 -5.99 24.93 -8.67
CA MET A 686 -7.43 24.76 -8.58
C MET A 686 -8.10 25.77 -9.49
N LEU A 687 -8.81 25.28 -10.50
CA LEU A 687 -9.57 26.10 -11.44
C LEU A 687 -11.05 26.01 -11.09
N LEU A 688 -11.75 27.16 -11.10
CA LEU A 688 -13.20 27.27 -10.92
C LEU A 688 -13.74 26.57 -9.64
N LYS A 689 -12.93 26.39 -8.59
CA LYS A 689 -13.22 25.71 -7.31
C LYS A 689 -13.62 24.23 -7.41
N LYS A 690 -13.70 23.66 -8.61
CA LYS A 690 -14.15 22.28 -8.88
C LYS A 690 -13.18 21.48 -9.75
N ILE A 691 -12.21 22.15 -10.33
CA ILE A 691 -11.25 21.55 -11.24
C ILE A 691 -9.86 21.64 -10.60
N ASP A 692 -9.32 20.50 -10.21
CA ASP A 692 -7.95 20.36 -9.80
C ASP A 692 -7.09 20.01 -11.02
N LEU A 693 -5.99 20.71 -11.19
CA LEU A 693 -5.01 20.50 -12.25
C LEU A 693 -3.64 20.31 -11.61
N LEU A 694 -2.97 19.23 -11.97
CA LEU A 694 -1.58 18.97 -11.63
C LEU A 694 -0.76 18.91 -12.93
N ILE A 695 0.30 19.67 -12.98
CA ILE A 695 1.29 19.65 -14.06
C ILE A 695 2.61 19.22 -13.43
N GLY A 696 3.25 18.20 -13.98
CA GLY A 696 4.50 17.67 -13.47
C GLY A 696 5.56 17.52 -14.56
N ILE A 697 6.80 17.60 -14.12
CA ILE A 697 7.98 17.24 -14.91
C ILE A 697 8.77 16.22 -14.08
N SER A 698 8.85 15.00 -14.58
CA SER A 698 9.70 13.96 -14.00
C SER A 698 11.04 13.93 -14.71
N ASN A 699 12.11 13.62 -13.97
CA ASN A 699 13.48 13.59 -14.46
C ASN A 699 13.84 14.90 -15.23
N LEU A 700 13.73 16.05 -14.55
CA LEU A 700 13.86 17.39 -15.13
C LEU A 700 15.14 17.56 -15.95
N PHE A 701 16.26 16.99 -15.51
CA PHE A 701 17.57 17.12 -16.15
C PHE A 701 17.86 16.04 -17.18
N ASN A 702 16.91 15.13 -17.44
CA ASN A 702 17.06 14.00 -18.36
C ASN A 702 18.24 13.09 -17.99
N GLU A 703 18.41 12.85 -16.69
CA GLU A 703 19.45 11.96 -16.15
C GLU A 703 19.27 10.54 -16.68
N GLU A 704 20.35 9.94 -17.14
CA GLU A 704 20.40 8.54 -17.51
C GLU A 704 20.82 7.73 -16.29
N TYR A 705 19.96 6.83 -15.82
CA TYR A 705 20.23 6.06 -14.61
C TYR A 705 19.52 4.71 -14.58
N VAL A 706 20.20 3.73 -14.01
CA VAL A 706 19.67 2.38 -13.79
C VAL A 706 19.53 2.13 -12.28
N PRO A 707 18.32 2.01 -11.73
CA PRO A 707 18.14 1.70 -10.31
C PRO A 707 18.69 0.32 -9.96
N HIS A 708 19.31 0.16 -8.78
CA HIS A 708 19.86 -1.13 -8.35
C HIS A 708 18.81 -2.26 -8.34
N LEU A 709 17.57 -1.97 -8.02
CA LEU A 709 16.45 -2.93 -8.02
C LEU A 709 15.79 -3.11 -9.41
N SER A 710 16.34 -2.53 -10.48
CA SER A 710 15.85 -2.78 -11.83
C SER A 710 16.08 -4.24 -12.21
N ARG A 711 15.04 -4.92 -12.75
CA ARG A 711 15.15 -6.29 -13.27
C ARG A 711 15.85 -6.36 -14.63
N ILE A 712 16.02 -5.20 -15.25
CA ILE A 712 16.68 -5.02 -16.55
C ILE A 712 18.03 -4.28 -16.41
N LYS A 713 18.66 -4.37 -15.23
CA LYS A 713 20.02 -3.81 -15.00
C LYS A 713 21.14 -4.71 -15.57
N ASP A 714 20.83 -5.96 -15.83
CA ASP A 714 21.75 -6.95 -16.40
C ASP A 714 21.06 -7.61 -17.59
N VAL A 715 21.17 -6.97 -18.75
CA VAL A 715 20.63 -7.46 -20.02
C VAL A 715 21.80 -7.79 -20.94
N PRO A 716 21.90 -9.02 -21.44
CA PRO A 716 22.94 -9.38 -22.38
C PRO A 716 22.98 -8.42 -23.59
N GLY A 717 24.18 -7.97 -23.97
CA GLY A 717 24.36 -7.02 -25.07
C GLY A 717 24.07 -5.53 -24.75
N VAL A 718 23.58 -5.22 -23.54
CA VAL A 718 23.34 -3.84 -23.07
C VAL A 718 24.18 -3.54 -21.82
N PRO A 719 25.45 -3.15 -21.98
CA PRO A 719 26.33 -2.84 -20.86
C PRO A 719 25.74 -1.74 -19.97
N GLY A 720 25.73 -1.97 -18.66
CA GLY A 720 25.14 -1.03 -17.68
C GLY A 720 23.64 -1.14 -17.48
N GLY A 721 22.97 -2.02 -18.26
CA GLY A 721 21.52 -2.23 -18.17
C GLY A 721 20.69 -1.17 -18.87
N ILE A 722 19.35 -1.32 -18.78
CA ILE A 722 18.41 -0.41 -19.43
C ILE A 722 18.00 0.69 -18.43
N PRO A 723 18.20 1.97 -18.81
CA PRO A 723 17.84 3.10 -17.97
C PRO A 723 16.32 3.21 -17.71
N ASN A 724 15.98 3.89 -16.64
CA ASN A 724 14.62 4.35 -16.40
C ASN A 724 14.20 5.44 -17.41
N PRO A 725 12.90 5.76 -17.51
CA PRO A 725 12.40 6.80 -18.42
C PRO A 725 13.17 8.12 -18.33
N GLY A 726 13.43 8.72 -19.47
CA GLY A 726 13.98 10.05 -19.58
C GLY A 726 13.03 11.13 -19.06
N ARG A 727 13.30 12.41 -19.37
CA ARG A 727 12.44 13.52 -18.96
C ARG A 727 11.02 13.36 -19.49
N SER A 728 10.05 13.46 -18.58
CA SER A 728 8.63 13.32 -18.86
C SER A 728 7.83 14.54 -18.42
N PHE A 729 6.85 14.94 -19.25
CA PHE A 729 5.83 15.92 -18.92
C PHE A 729 4.51 15.19 -18.67
N ASN A 730 3.89 15.46 -17.53
CA ASN A 730 2.64 14.84 -17.14
C ASN A 730 1.62 15.90 -16.73
N ILE A 731 0.35 15.61 -17.04
CA ILE A 731 -0.79 16.48 -16.71
C ILE A 731 -1.87 15.57 -16.13
N ASN A 732 -2.43 15.99 -15.01
CA ASN A 732 -3.58 15.31 -14.41
C ASN A 732 -4.66 16.35 -14.12
N LEU A 733 -5.86 16.14 -14.66
CA LEU A 733 -7.03 16.99 -14.50
C LEU A 733 -8.12 16.21 -13.78
N LYS A 734 -8.70 16.79 -12.71
CA LYS A 734 -9.82 16.21 -11.97
C LYS A 734 -10.93 17.22 -11.79
N TYR A 735 -12.12 16.88 -12.26
CA TYR A 735 -13.37 17.62 -12.01
C TYR A 735 -14.15 16.93 -10.90
N THR A 736 -14.55 17.68 -9.87
CA THR A 736 -15.37 17.20 -8.74
C THR A 736 -16.74 17.89 -8.74
N PHE A 737 -17.81 17.15 -8.58
CA PHE A 737 -19.20 17.64 -8.58
C PHE A 737 -20.03 17.15 -7.41
#